data_15061fa51d789e1cc11b8a61fe2c7e89
#
_entry.id   15061fa51d789e1cc11b8a61fe2c7e89
#
_cell.length_a   1.000
_cell.length_b   1.000
_cell.length_c   1.000
_cell.angle_alpha   90.00
_cell.angle_beta   90.00
_cell.angle_gamma   90.00
#
_symmetry.space_group_name_H-M   'P 1'
#
loop_
_entity.id
_entity.type
_entity.pdbx_description
1 polymer ?
#
loop_
_entity_poly.entity_id
_entity_poly.type
_entity_poly.pdbx_seq_one_letter_code
_entity_poly.pdbx_strand_id
1 'polypeptide(L)'
;MANAPTFFVPSFATRRAPQRPPAMLLPVVVALLSLASLDPAHAQQAAQPASTPTGSSASGSTSVAPAAAAAAAAQAWNLPAGALDDTLARIARQARRSISADPALLAGKRAPAIQGHYPVENAARLALAGSGLRLASTSDGTLTVLVDAQAPAPSPTAPGTAATPASNHSTLGEVRVIANAEQPDATEGSGSYTTKGPSAMATGLALSVRETPQSISVITQQRIEDENLTTINEVLKRTPGISTSVLGTERTNANARGYAITNYQLDGVSTHTEFLGLDALPSQTIADMALYDRVEVLRGASGLMTGAGDPSGIINMVRKKPTDKFQASVDASVGTWNNRRGVFDISSPFNDAGTVRGRLVAVHEQGDSYIDFYSKKKNVLYGVIQADLTSTTKLTAGVEHQENRSRGSMAYLGFPLFNSSGAQVHFPRSFNPASRDNRFNTDSDSAFATLEQALANDWRLKLSANYLRSKQREDAVYLAVNAAPFDPVTGDGLKLNAERRDYDLSNTSFDVNLRGPFSLLGREHEAVMGVDYTSFQSITNGSFDVTGLRNKPVNIFEWDSSGSPVFGERFVKFDSTRRQTSAYGAGRFSLSDDVKLIVGGKLFNYDSDYITDTTAGYHEKSPASERRVFTPYAGVVYNLSPQHTLYGSFATIYNPQTARDRFGAFLDPQTGNTYEAGIKSDFLNGRVNTSASVYLIRQDNIATDDAGHFIPGTENTASRTIQGAKTHGIDLEVNGAITPHWNLSASYNFSASKDGDGQRINTTFPRQMARLWTTYRMSDALRGLTVGGGVNWNSGIYYSTEIWQIGRPATARQPAYALFGLMARYDVNDQLSIAMNVNNVFNRKYIAAMSGWWYSGMYGAPRNVELSARYKF
;
A
#
# COMPACT_ATOMS: atom_id res chain seq x y z
N MET A 1 -14.83 29.60 40.49
CA MET A 1 -15.51 30.77 39.92
C MET A 1 -15.04 30.89 38.51
N ALA A 2 -15.95 30.78 37.61
CA ALA A 2 -15.71 30.63 36.19
C ALA A 2 -15.26 31.91 35.51
N ASN A 3 -14.31 31.83 34.58
CA ASN A 3 -14.19 32.79 33.50
C ASN A 3 -13.91 32.02 32.20
N ALA A 4 -14.91 32.01 31.34
CA ALA A 4 -14.75 31.65 29.95
C ALA A 4 -14.05 32.82 29.22
N PRO A 5 -13.14 32.59 28.29
CA PRO A 5 -12.50 33.67 27.54
C PRO A 5 -13.49 34.32 26.58
N THR A 6 -13.75 35.61 26.80
CA THR A 6 -14.48 36.48 25.91
C THR A 6 -13.48 37.10 24.93
N PHE A 7 -13.56 36.79 23.67
CA PHE A 7 -12.77 37.44 22.64
C PHE A 7 -13.29 38.88 22.41
N PHE A 8 -12.43 39.84 22.64
CA PHE A 8 -12.64 41.26 22.30
C PHE A 8 -12.30 41.50 20.83
N VAL A 9 -13.20 42.12 20.11
CA VAL A 9 -13.03 42.59 18.74
C VAL A 9 -12.73 44.11 18.77
N PRO A 10 -11.67 44.59 18.08
CA PRO A 10 -11.71 45.94 17.50
C PRO A 10 -11.68 45.88 15.98
N SER A 11 -12.54 46.73 15.40
CA SER A 11 -12.70 46.96 13.96
C SER A 11 -11.57 47.85 13.41
N PHE A 12 -11.12 47.62 12.17
CA PHE A 12 -11.07 48.64 11.08
C PHE A 12 -10.17 48.23 9.89
N ALA A 13 -10.75 48.49 8.72
CA ALA A 13 -10.21 49.07 7.48
C ALA A 13 -9.54 48.20 6.45
N THR A 14 -10.30 48.10 5.38
CA THR A 14 -10.02 47.88 3.96
C THR A 14 -8.60 48.09 3.42
N ARG A 15 -8.07 47.16 2.63
CA ARG A 15 -7.61 47.37 1.23
C ARG A 15 -6.93 46.19 0.57
N ARG A 16 -7.35 46.01 -0.70
CA ARG A 16 -6.69 45.36 -1.88
C ARG A 16 -6.39 43.86 -1.90
N ALA A 17 -7.05 43.21 -2.84
CA ALA A 17 -6.80 41.84 -3.32
C ALA A 17 -5.41 41.70 -3.95
N PRO A 18 -4.72 40.58 -3.71
CA PRO A 18 -3.59 40.16 -4.52
C PRO A 18 -4.03 39.20 -5.64
N GLN A 19 -3.41 39.37 -6.75
CA GLN A 19 -3.57 38.64 -8.01
C GLN A 19 -3.27 37.15 -7.83
N ARG A 20 -4.02 36.33 -8.55
CA ARG A 20 -3.80 34.89 -8.70
C ARG A 20 -2.42 34.61 -9.32
N PRO A 21 -1.64 33.65 -8.84
CA PRO A 21 -0.51 33.11 -9.58
C PRO A 21 -1.02 32.21 -10.72
N PRO A 22 -0.32 32.19 -11.87
CA PRO A 22 -0.73 31.43 -13.05
C PRO A 22 -0.55 29.93 -12.85
N ALA A 23 -1.41 29.18 -13.51
CA ALA A 23 -1.35 27.73 -13.61
C ALA A 23 -0.05 27.25 -14.30
N MET A 24 0.90 26.75 -13.53
CA MET A 24 2.20 26.24 -14.02
C MET A 24 2.20 24.74 -14.37
N LEU A 25 1.06 24.12 -14.60
CA LEU A 25 0.99 22.67 -14.84
C LEU A 25 0.86 22.24 -16.31
N LEU A 26 0.49 23.16 -17.19
CA LEU A 26 0.41 22.84 -18.61
C LEU A 26 1.78 22.65 -19.32
N PRO A 27 2.87 23.37 -18.95
CA PRO A 27 4.13 23.20 -19.65
C PRO A 27 4.92 21.92 -19.31
N VAL A 28 4.67 21.26 -18.16
CA VAL A 28 5.42 20.05 -17.81
C VAL A 28 4.90 18.80 -18.52
N VAL A 29 3.59 18.68 -18.70
CA VAL A 29 2.99 17.58 -19.48
C VAL A 29 3.26 17.79 -20.98
N VAL A 30 3.25 19.03 -21.45
CA VAL A 30 3.59 19.38 -22.83
C VAL A 30 5.09 19.23 -23.08
N ALA A 31 5.97 19.49 -22.11
CA ALA A 31 7.41 19.27 -22.25
C ALA A 31 7.78 17.77 -22.30
N LEU A 32 7.05 16.90 -21.59
CA LEU A 32 7.23 15.44 -21.70
C LEU A 32 6.67 14.88 -23.02
N LEU A 33 5.63 15.48 -23.57
CA LEU A 33 5.09 15.13 -24.88
C LEU A 33 5.89 15.73 -26.06
N SER A 34 6.60 16.85 -25.85
CA SER A 34 7.45 17.46 -26.89
C SER A 34 8.83 16.81 -26.98
N LEU A 35 9.29 16.06 -25.99
CA LEU A 35 10.50 15.22 -26.08
C LEU A 35 10.26 13.95 -26.91
N ALA A 36 9.01 13.53 -27.10
CA ALA A 36 8.64 12.39 -27.93
C ALA A 36 8.53 12.72 -29.44
N SER A 37 8.67 14.00 -29.86
CA SER A 37 8.58 14.44 -31.25
C SER A 37 9.92 14.86 -31.89
N LEU A 38 11.05 14.44 -31.33
CA LEU A 38 12.34 14.56 -31.99
C LEU A 38 12.51 13.43 -33.00
N ASP A 39 12.31 13.79 -34.25
CA ASP A 39 12.49 13.01 -35.46
C ASP A 39 13.93 12.44 -35.51
N PRO A 40 14.14 11.13 -35.70
CA PRO A 40 15.48 10.50 -35.74
C PRO A 40 16.31 10.89 -36.99
N ALA A 41 15.81 11.76 -37.89
CA ALA A 41 16.49 12.13 -39.13
C ALA A 41 17.64 13.14 -38.97
N HIS A 42 17.88 13.73 -37.79
CA HIS A 42 18.92 14.78 -37.66
C HIS A 42 20.15 14.36 -36.83
N ALA A 43 20.27 13.10 -36.44
CA ALA A 43 21.45 12.58 -35.71
C ALA A 43 22.50 11.90 -36.58
N GLN A 44 22.40 11.97 -37.92
CA GLN A 44 23.31 11.29 -38.88
C GLN A 44 24.23 12.22 -39.68
N GLN A 45 24.44 13.45 -39.28
CA GLN A 45 25.29 14.39 -40.02
C GLN A 45 26.45 14.98 -39.20
N ALA A 46 27.23 14.15 -38.53
CA ALA A 46 28.56 14.60 -38.07
C ALA A 46 29.46 13.37 -37.84
N ALA A 47 30.05 12.82 -38.92
CA ALA A 47 31.38 12.21 -38.94
C ALA A 47 31.60 11.50 -40.29
N GLN A 48 32.16 12.23 -41.26
CA GLN A 48 32.99 11.62 -42.29
C GLN A 48 34.37 12.25 -42.22
N PRO A 49 35.41 11.45 -42.45
CA PRO A 49 36.41 11.87 -43.42
C PRO A 49 36.62 10.85 -44.54
N ALA A 50 36.98 11.43 -45.68
CA ALA A 50 37.10 10.90 -47.00
C ALA A 50 38.17 9.83 -47.20
N SER A 51 37.93 8.93 -48.18
CA SER A 51 38.76 8.84 -49.41
C SER A 51 38.37 7.61 -50.27
N THR A 52 38.18 7.87 -51.48
CA THR A 52 37.95 7.03 -52.69
C THR A 52 39.25 6.32 -53.18
N PRO A 53 39.25 5.54 -54.34
CA PRO A 53 38.17 4.90 -55.12
C PRO A 53 38.58 3.52 -55.74
N THR A 54 37.69 3.03 -56.66
CA THR A 54 37.82 2.06 -57.79
C THR A 54 37.44 0.59 -57.45
N GLY A 55 36.61 -0.06 -58.16
CA GLY A 55 36.13 -0.15 -59.49
C GLY A 55 35.31 -1.44 -59.72
N SER A 56 34.33 -1.26 -60.64
CA SER A 56 33.89 -2.23 -61.68
C SER A 56 32.94 -3.40 -61.28
N SER A 57 31.70 -3.18 -61.70
CA SER A 57 30.80 -4.00 -62.55
C SER A 57 30.51 -5.49 -62.26
N ALA A 58 29.24 -5.84 -62.07
CA ALA A 58 28.34 -6.52 -63.01
C ALA A 58 27.14 -7.20 -62.33
N SER A 59 25.99 -6.78 -62.78
CA SER A 59 24.71 -7.48 -63.03
C SER A 59 24.35 -8.80 -62.35
N GLY A 60 23.12 -8.86 -61.81
CA GLY A 60 22.30 -10.07 -61.91
C GLY A 60 21.30 -10.32 -60.80
N SER A 61 20.00 -9.98 -61.07
CA SER A 61 18.76 -10.66 -60.70
C SER A 61 18.40 -10.97 -59.25
N THR A 62 17.33 -10.32 -58.89
CA THR A 62 16.23 -10.61 -57.93
C THR A 62 16.07 -12.05 -57.41
N SER A 63 16.09 -12.21 -56.10
CA SER A 63 15.10 -13.02 -55.39
C SER A 63 14.96 -12.58 -53.93
N VAL A 64 13.73 -12.39 -53.50
CA VAL A 64 13.32 -12.05 -52.15
C VAL A 64 13.55 -13.27 -51.24
N ALA A 65 14.29 -13.11 -50.15
CA ALA A 65 14.39 -14.07 -49.10
C ALA A 65 14.24 -13.40 -47.70
N PRO A 66 13.65 -14.04 -46.71
CA PRO A 66 13.21 -13.42 -45.50
C PRO A 66 14.36 -13.12 -44.53
N ALA A 67 14.14 -12.15 -43.67
CA ALA A 67 15.07 -11.61 -42.67
C ALA A 67 15.81 -12.69 -41.89
N ALA A 68 17.14 -12.63 -41.93
CA ALA A 68 18.04 -13.48 -41.15
C ALA A 68 17.98 -13.19 -39.66
N ALA A 69 17.61 -14.20 -38.86
CA ALA A 69 17.86 -14.25 -37.44
C ALA A 69 19.38 -14.23 -37.22
N ALA A 70 19.83 -13.37 -36.29
CA ALA A 70 21.22 -13.29 -35.87
C ALA A 70 21.74 -14.67 -35.45
N ALA A 71 22.75 -15.21 -36.15
CA ALA A 71 23.35 -16.46 -35.86
C ALA A 71 24.06 -16.41 -34.51
N ALA A 72 23.52 -17.12 -33.50
CA ALA A 72 24.16 -17.30 -32.21
C ALA A 72 25.54 -17.99 -32.41
N ALA A 73 26.58 -17.41 -31.84
CA ALA A 73 27.95 -17.92 -31.99
C ALA A 73 28.06 -19.35 -31.50
N ALA A 74 28.63 -20.23 -32.32
CA ALA A 74 28.87 -21.65 -31.97
C ALA A 74 30.02 -21.73 -30.96
N GLN A 75 29.82 -22.51 -29.86
CA GLN A 75 30.85 -22.79 -28.86
C GLN A 75 31.19 -24.27 -28.80
N ALA A 76 32.37 -24.58 -28.27
CA ALA A 76 32.82 -25.98 -28.14
C ALA A 76 32.11 -26.70 -26.98
N TRP A 77 31.58 -27.87 -27.25
CA TRP A 77 30.92 -28.74 -26.26
C TRP A 77 31.67 -30.06 -26.15
N ASN A 78 31.89 -30.51 -24.91
CA ASN A 78 32.41 -31.85 -24.64
C ASN A 78 31.69 -32.40 -23.37
N LEU A 79 30.47 -32.87 -23.54
CA LEU A 79 29.62 -33.36 -22.47
C LEU A 79 29.45 -34.87 -22.63
N PRO A 80 29.78 -35.69 -21.60
CA PRO A 80 29.55 -37.15 -21.66
C PRO A 80 28.06 -37.47 -21.58
N ALA A 81 27.65 -38.65 -22.04
CA ALA A 81 26.28 -39.13 -21.83
C ALA A 81 25.97 -39.24 -20.34
N GLY A 82 24.80 -38.71 -19.90
CA GLY A 82 24.45 -38.63 -18.49
C GLY A 82 22.95 -38.43 -18.25
N ALA A 83 22.60 -38.08 -16.99
CA ALA A 83 21.23 -37.67 -16.66
C ALA A 83 20.86 -36.41 -17.44
N LEU A 84 19.62 -36.34 -17.94
CA LEU A 84 19.19 -35.25 -18.84
C LEU A 84 19.14 -33.91 -18.14
N ASP A 85 18.71 -33.88 -16.90
CA ASP A 85 18.68 -32.70 -16.02
C ASP A 85 20.07 -32.11 -15.78
N ASP A 86 21.05 -32.95 -15.42
CA ASP A 86 22.44 -32.54 -15.25
C ASP A 86 23.07 -32.04 -16.58
N THR A 87 22.77 -32.68 -17.70
CA THR A 87 23.32 -32.28 -18.99
C THR A 87 22.77 -30.92 -19.43
N LEU A 88 21.45 -30.68 -19.28
CA LEU A 88 20.84 -29.38 -19.58
C LEU A 88 21.34 -28.29 -18.63
N ALA A 89 21.57 -28.62 -17.36
CA ALA A 89 22.12 -27.67 -16.39
C ALA A 89 23.59 -27.29 -16.71
N ARG A 90 24.38 -28.21 -17.27
CA ARG A 90 25.75 -27.94 -17.74
C ARG A 90 25.75 -27.08 -18.99
N ILE A 91 24.85 -27.36 -19.95
CA ILE A 91 24.65 -26.51 -21.15
C ILE A 91 24.26 -25.12 -20.75
N ALA A 92 23.29 -24.93 -19.85
CA ALA A 92 22.83 -23.64 -19.38
C ALA A 92 23.96 -22.83 -18.72
N ARG A 93 24.72 -23.45 -17.83
CA ARG A 93 25.88 -22.82 -17.15
C ARG A 93 26.99 -22.43 -18.11
N GLN A 94 27.39 -23.32 -19.00
CA GLN A 94 28.49 -23.07 -19.97
C GLN A 94 28.10 -21.97 -20.96
N ALA A 95 26.84 -21.97 -21.39
CA ALA A 95 26.33 -20.96 -22.32
C ALA A 95 25.90 -19.64 -21.66
N ARG A 96 25.84 -19.57 -20.32
CA ARG A 96 25.28 -18.44 -19.55
C ARG A 96 23.86 -18.06 -20.02
N ARG A 97 23.04 -19.06 -20.32
CA ARG A 97 21.66 -18.91 -20.77
C ARG A 97 20.72 -19.75 -19.94
N SER A 98 19.54 -19.21 -19.66
CA SER A 98 18.52 -19.94 -18.92
C SER A 98 17.87 -21.01 -19.78
N ILE A 99 17.83 -22.26 -19.27
CA ILE A 99 17.04 -23.36 -19.84
C ILE A 99 16.02 -23.74 -18.76
N SER A 100 14.75 -23.49 -19.03
CA SER A 100 13.64 -23.85 -18.15
C SER A 100 13.09 -25.20 -18.53
N ALA A 101 12.96 -26.12 -17.57
CA ALA A 101 12.35 -27.42 -17.75
C ALA A 101 11.63 -27.83 -16.46
N ASP A 102 10.49 -28.50 -16.60
CA ASP A 102 9.84 -29.14 -15.48
C ASP A 102 10.68 -30.37 -15.04
N PRO A 103 11.13 -30.41 -13.76
CA PRO A 103 11.89 -31.54 -13.25
C PRO A 103 11.19 -32.90 -13.45
N ALA A 104 9.86 -32.93 -13.42
CA ALA A 104 9.09 -34.15 -13.66
C ALA A 104 9.23 -34.70 -15.09
N LEU A 105 9.43 -33.81 -16.09
CA LEU A 105 9.65 -34.22 -17.49
C LEU A 105 11.05 -34.76 -17.71
N LEU A 106 12.03 -34.39 -16.91
CA LEU A 106 13.42 -34.80 -17.02
C LEU A 106 13.74 -36.04 -16.18
N ALA A 107 12.93 -36.34 -15.17
CA ALA A 107 13.18 -37.42 -14.22
C ALA A 107 13.33 -38.79 -14.93
N GLY A 108 14.46 -39.50 -14.66
CA GLY A 108 14.77 -40.79 -15.23
C GLY A 108 15.21 -40.79 -16.70
N LYS A 109 15.28 -39.65 -17.38
CA LYS A 109 15.72 -39.52 -18.76
C LYS A 109 17.23 -39.32 -18.87
N ARG A 110 17.82 -39.77 -19.97
CA ARG A 110 19.26 -39.66 -20.23
C ARG A 110 19.53 -38.89 -21.52
N ALA A 111 20.55 -38.05 -21.46
CA ALA A 111 21.07 -37.32 -22.63
C ALA A 111 22.22 -38.12 -23.26
N PRO A 112 22.34 -38.18 -24.62
CA PRO A 112 23.51 -38.71 -25.31
C PRO A 112 24.73 -37.79 -25.08
N ALA A 113 25.94 -38.31 -25.39
CA ALA A 113 27.15 -37.51 -25.38
C ALA A 113 27.10 -36.42 -26.44
N ILE A 114 27.52 -35.19 -26.12
CA ILE A 114 27.53 -34.05 -27.02
C ILE A 114 28.97 -33.59 -27.21
N GLN A 115 29.52 -33.75 -28.41
CA GLN A 115 30.87 -33.32 -28.74
C GLN A 115 30.86 -32.51 -30.05
N GLY A 116 31.53 -31.38 -30.08
CA GLY A 116 31.61 -30.54 -31.26
C GLY A 116 31.32 -29.06 -31.00
N HIS A 117 31.26 -28.29 -32.07
CA HIS A 117 30.93 -26.84 -32.01
C HIS A 117 29.48 -26.61 -32.45
N TYR A 118 28.64 -26.19 -31.53
CA TYR A 118 27.22 -25.96 -31.78
C TYR A 118 26.75 -24.65 -31.11
N PRO A 119 25.78 -23.96 -31.70
CA PRO A 119 24.97 -22.99 -30.95
C PRO A 119 24.29 -23.66 -29.75
N VAL A 120 24.00 -22.89 -28.71
CA VAL A 120 23.42 -23.39 -27.47
C VAL A 120 22.09 -24.12 -27.68
N GLU A 121 21.26 -23.61 -28.58
CA GLU A 121 19.98 -24.21 -28.92
C GLU A 121 20.16 -25.61 -29.54
N ASN A 122 21.17 -25.77 -30.39
CA ASN A 122 21.46 -27.04 -31.02
C ASN A 122 22.06 -28.05 -30.02
N ALA A 123 22.95 -27.61 -29.13
CA ALA A 123 23.45 -28.47 -28.05
C ALA A 123 22.33 -28.95 -27.13
N ALA A 124 21.38 -28.07 -26.77
CA ALA A 124 20.23 -28.44 -25.97
C ALA A 124 19.26 -29.38 -26.71
N ARG A 125 19.05 -29.21 -28.04
CA ARG A 125 18.24 -30.14 -28.85
C ARG A 125 18.91 -31.52 -28.94
N LEU A 126 20.24 -31.57 -29.06
CA LEU A 126 20.99 -32.85 -29.06
C LEU A 126 20.85 -33.54 -27.69
N ALA A 127 20.86 -32.79 -26.59
CA ALA A 127 20.61 -33.37 -25.25
C ALA A 127 19.21 -34.00 -25.15
N LEU A 128 18.22 -33.43 -25.80
CA LEU A 128 16.82 -33.87 -25.80
C LEU A 128 16.55 -35.00 -26.80
N ALA A 129 17.49 -35.39 -27.67
CA ALA A 129 17.29 -36.40 -28.68
C ALA A 129 16.89 -37.75 -28.05
N GLY A 130 15.80 -38.34 -28.54
CA GLY A 130 15.26 -39.64 -28.06
C GLY A 130 14.52 -39.56 -26.71
N SER A 131 14.39 -38.38 -26.09
CA SER A 131 13.72 -38.22 -24.80
C SER A 131 12.19 -38.01 -24.89
N GLY A 132 11.63 -37.81 -26.09
CA GLY A 132 10.23 -37.41 -26.30
C GLY A 132 9.94 -35.96 -25.87
N LEU A 133 11.01 -35.16 -25.79
CA LEU A 133 10.93 -33.73 -25.40
C LEU A 133 11.51 -32.87 -26.52
N ARG A 134 11.00 -31.65 -26.67
CA ARG A 134 11.49 -30.67 -27.63
C ARG A 134 11.87 -29.35 -26.95
N LEU A 135 12.75 -28.62 -27.60
CA LEU A 135 13.15 -27.27 -27.15
C LEU A 135 12.32 -26.21 -27.86
N ALA A 136 11.72 -25.29 -27.09
CA ALA A 136 11.09 -24.06 -27.57
C ALA A 136 11.89 -22.87 -27.07
N SER A 137 11.94 -21.80 -27.85
CA SER A 137 12.50 -20.50 -27.44
C SER A 137 11.36 -19.54 -27.21
N THR A 138 11.35 -18.88 -26.07
CA THR A 138 10.40 -17.81 -25.75
C THR A 138 10.87 -16.48 -26.35
N SER A 139 9.98 -15.51 -26.46
CA SER A 139 10.29 -14.19 -27.08
C SER A 139 11.36 -13.39 -26.34
N ASP A 140 11.63 -13.72 -25.09
CA ASP A 140 12.69 -13.15 -24.24
C ASP A 140 14.04 -13.88 -24.36
N GLY A 141 14.12 -14.88 -25.24
CA GLY A 141 15.33 -15.66 -25.47
C GLY A 141 15.59 -16.80 -24.47
N THR A 142 14.67 -17.07 -23.56
CA THR A 142 14.76 -18.23 -22.64
C THR A 142 14.41 -19.50 -23.38
N LEU A 143 15.21 -20.56 -23.18
CA LEU A 143 14.99 -21.86 -23.75
C LEU A 143 14.10 -22.70 -22.82
N THR A 144 13.00 -23.28 -23.33
CA THR A 144 12.06 -24.07 -22.55
C THR A 144 11.88 -25.46 -23.12
N VAL A 145 11.93 -26.47 -22.26
CA VAL A 145 11.75 -27.89 -22.64
C VAL A 145 10.27 -28.26 -22.51
N LEU A 146 9.70 -28.80 -23.58
CA LEU A 146 8.29 -29.20 -23.69
C LEU A 146 8.18 -30.65 -24.16
N VAL A 147 7.03 -31.29 -23.91
CA VAL A 147 6.72 -32.61 -24.47
C VAL A 147 6.57 -32.50 -25.99
N ASP A 148 7.19 -33.40 -26.74
CA ASP A 148 7.05 -33.47 -28.20
C ASP A 148 5.81 -34.28 -28.57
N ALA A 149 4.72 -33.61 -28.92
CA ALA A 149 3.45 -34.24 -29.31
C ALA A 149 3.48 -34.93 -30.66
N GLN A 150 4.62 -34.89 -31.42
CA GLN A 150 4.79 -35.47 -32.74
C GLN A 150 5.78 -36.64 -32.79
N ALA A 151 6.27 -37.11 -31.66
CA ALA A 151 7.17 -38.27 -31.63
C ALA A 151 6.39 -39.55 -31.97
N PRO A 152 6.87 -40.39 -32.94
CA PRO A 152 6.19 -41.61 -33.28
C PRO A 152 6.25 -42.63 -32.11
N ALA A 153 5.10 -43.23 -31.82
CA ALA A 153 4.97 -44.27 -30.80
C ALA A 153 5.80 -45.55 -31.22
N PRO A 154 6.51 -46.20 -30.29
CA PRO A 154 7.18 -47.46 -30.58
C PRO A 154 6.15 -48.56 -30.85
N SER A 155 6.35 -49.29 -31.94
CA SER A 155 5.51 -50.42 -32.39
C SER A 155 5.53 -51.56 -31.37
N PRO A 156 4.38 -52.23 -31.16
CA PRO A 156 4.28 -53.33 -30.18
C PRO A 156 4.75 -54.67 -30.76
N THR A 157 5.54 -55.39 -30.02
CA THR A 157 5.77 -56.85 -30.20
C THR A 157 4.80 -57.59 -29.29
N ALA A 158 3.96 -58.43 -29.85
CA ALA A 158 2.99 -59.30 -29.15
C ALA A 158 3.55 -60.72 -29.03
N PRO A 159 2.90 -61.75 -28.40
CA PRO A 159 1.91 -61.74 -27.36
C PRO A 159 2.21 -62.67 -26.15
N GLY A 160 1.59 -62.44 -25.02
CA GLY A 160 1.52 -63.36 -23.90
C GLY A 160 0.27 -63.13 -23.06
N THR A 161 -0.52 -64.15 -22.92
CA THR A 161 -1.88 -64.28 -22.45
C THR A 161 -2.19 -63.80 -21.05
N ALA A 162 -3.35 -63.13 -20.92
CA ALA A 162 -4.41 -63.18 -19.89
C ALA A 162 -4.10 -62.87 -18.43
N ALA A 163 -4.67 -61.77 -17.99
CA ALA A 163 -5.55 -61.71 -16.80
C ALA A 163 -6.15 -60.29 -16.68
N THR A 164 -7.46 -60.19 -16.68
CA THR A 164 -8.23 -59.00 -16.40
C THR A 164 -8.18 -58.69 -14.90
N PRO A 165 -7.88 -57.49 -14.50
CA PRO A 165 -8.72 -56.86 -13.46
C PRO A 165 -9.12 -55.44 -13.76
N ALA A 166 -10.23 -55.11 -13.16
CA ALA A 166 -11.01 -53.93 -13.09
C ALA A 166 -10.35 -52.57 -13.38
N SER A 167 -11.01 -51.84 -14.22
CA SER A 167 -10.84 -50.41 -14.50
C SER A 167 -10.99 -49.56 -13.26
N ASN A 168 -9.89 -49.00 -12.76
CA ASN A 168 -9.91 -47.75 -11.98
C ASN A 168 -9.37 -46.64 -12.88
N HIS A 169 -10.24 -45.98 -13.59
CA HIS A 169 -9.97 -44.66 -14.15
C HIS A 169 -9.88 -43.66 -13.01
N SER A 170 -8.70 -43.51 -12.40
CA SER A 170 -8.36 -42.27 -11.70
C SER A 170 -7.99 -41.24 -12.78
N THR A 171 -8.98 -40.50 -13.25
CA THR A 171 -8.74 -39.23 -13.94
C THR A 171 -8.02 -38.31 -12.96
N LEU A 172 -6.72 -38.13 -13.16
CA LEU A 172 -5.97 -37.07 -12.52
C LEU A 172 -6.69 -35.75 -12.85
N GLY A 173 -7.19 -35.08 -11.81
CA GLY A 173 -7.83 -33.81 -11.98
C GLY A 173 -6.89 -32.86 -12.71
N GLU A 174 -7.36 -32.27 -13.78
CA GLU A 174 -6.68 -31.21 -14.52
C GLU A 174 -6.24 -30.13 -13.51
N VAL A 175 -4.95 -30.07 -13.18
CA VAL A 175 -4.36 -28.97 -12.44
C VAL A 175 -4.33 -27.80 -13.41
N ARG A 176 -5.38 -27.02 -13.43
CA ARG A 176 -5.44 -25.75 -14.14
C ARG A 176 -4.51 -24.79 -13.43
N VAL A 177 -3.22 -24.84 -13.74
CA VAL A 177 -2.28 -23.76 -13.44
C VAL A 177 -2.70 -22.62 -14.37
N ILE A 178 -3.49 -21.71 -13.86
CA ILE A 178 -3.71 -20.42 -14.51
C ILE A 178 -2.41 -19.64 -14.30
N ALA A 179 -1.43 -19.91 -15.13
CA ALA A 179 -0.21 -19.13 -15.22
C ALA A 179 -0.51 -17.93 -16.12
N ASN A 180 -1.26 -16.95 -15.60
CA ASN A 180 -1.31 -15.60 -16.16
C ASN A 180 -0.24 -14.75 -15.47
N ALA A 181 1.02 -15.12 -15.61
CA ALA A 181 2.14 -14.24 -15.28
C ALA A 181 2.50 -13.39 -16.50
N GLU A 182 1.52 -12.64 -17.01
CA GLU A 182 1.74 -11.64 -18.07
C GLU A 182 2.56 -10.44 -17.56
N GLN A 183 2.62 -10.28 -16.23
CA GLN A 183 3.47 -9.30 -15.54
C GLN A 183 4.09 -10.00 -14.31
N PRO A 184 5.42 -10.21 -14.29
CA PRO A 184 6.10 -10.96 -13.22
C PRO A 184 5.86 -10.43 -11.81
N ASP A 185 5.51 -9.14 -11.69
CA ASP A 185 5.32 -8.43 -10.43
C ASP A 185 3.86 -8.35 -9.98
N ALA A 186 2.87 -8.70 -10.84
CA ALA A 186 1.46 -8.61 -10.51
C ALA A 186 1.01 -9.76 -9.62
N THR A 187 0.11 -9.48 -8.69
CA THR A 187 -0.57 -10.50 -7.87
C THR A 187 -1.94 -10.86 -8.41
N GLU A 188 -2.49 -10.03 -9.30
CA GLU A 188 -3.75 -10.26 -9.99
C GLU A 188 -3.70 -11.56 -10.80
N GLY A 189 -4.73 -12.40 -10.68
CA GLY A 189 -4.81 -13.68 -11.37
C GLY A 189 -3.86 -14.78 -10.87
N SER A 190 -2.99 -14.49 -9.89
CA SER A 190 -2.03 -15.47 -9.35
C SER A 190 -2.69 -16.58 -8.51
N GLY A 191 -3.89 -16.35 -7.98
CA GLY A 191 -4.55 -17.25 -7.03
C GLY A 191 -3.79 -17.44 -5.70
N SER A 192 -2.79 -16.60 -5.44
CA SER A 192 -1.83 -16.80 -4.34
C SER A 192 -1.96 -15.72 -3.26
N TYR A 193 -1.67 -16.11 -2.02
CA TYR A 193 -1.50 -15.20 -0.88
C TYR A 193 -0.04 -14.75 -0.71
N THR A 194 0.87 -15.22 -1.58
CA THR A 194 2.27 -14.77 -1.64
C THR A 194 2.54 -14.03 -2.94
N THR A 195 3.49 -13.10 -2.91
CA THR A 195 4.03 -12.44 -4.11
C THR A 195 5.41 -13.00 -4.44
N LYS A 196 5.70 -13.10 -5.73
CA LYS A 196 7.04 -13.37 -6.25
C LYS A 196 7.72 -12.07 -6.71
N GLY A 197 6.94 -11.01 -6.88
CA GLY A 197 7.45 -9.72 -7.30
C GLY A 197 8.34 -9.07 -6.25
N PRO A 198 9.37 -8.33 -6.67
CA PRO A 198 10.20 -7.56 -5.77
C PRO A 198 9.48 -6.33 -5.23
N SER A 199 9.91 -5.85 -4.06
CA SER A 199 9.47 -4.59 -3.48
C SER A 199 10.66 -3.65 -3.30
N ALA A 200 10.49 -2.38 -3.64
CA ALA A 200 11.50 -1.34 -3.45
C ALA A 200 11.27 -0.48 -2.20
N MET A 201 10.22 -0.77 -1.40
CA MET A 201 9.77 0.08 -0.30
C MET A 201 10.79 0.33 0.79
N ALA A 202 11.65 -0.66 1.09
CA ALA A 202 12.58 -0.57 2.21
C ALA A 202 13.86 0.18 1.85
N THR A 203 14.40 -0.03 0.65
CA THR A 203 15.76 0.40 0.29
C THR A 203 15.86 1.06 -1.08
N GLY A 204 14.77 1.11 -1.88
CA GLY A 204 14.82 1.50 -3.28
C GLY A 204 15.34 0.40 -4.23
N LEU A 205 16.06 -0.59 -3.69
CA LEU A 205 16.46 -1.80 -4.42
C LEU A 205 15.26 -2.73 -4.62
N ALA A 206 15.16 -3.37 -5.78
CA ALA A 206 14.09 -4.30 -6.08
C ALA A 206 14.37 -5.67 -5.44
N LEU A 207 14.09 -5.81 -4.16
CA LEU A 207 14.37 -7.01 -3.37
C LEU A 207 13.11 -7.87 -3.19
N SER A 208 13.27 -9.17 -3.19
CA SER A 208 12.20 -10.08 -2.75
C SER A 208 11.83 -9.81 -1.29
N VAL A 209 10.65 -10.25 -0.87
CA VAL A 209 10.23 -10.14 0.54
C VAL A 209 11.25 -10.79 1.47
N ARG A 210 11.86 -11.92 1.04
CA ARG A 210 12.86 -12.65 1.81
C ARG A 210 14.18 -11.89 1.95
N GLU A 211 14.63 -11.22 0.90
CA GLU A 211 15.90 -10.47 0.88
C GLU A 211 15.80 -9.07 1.51
N THR A 212 14.58 -8.60 1.78
CA THR A 212 14.37 -7.31 2.42
C THR A 212 14.64 -7.41 3.92
N PRO A 213 15.65 -6.72 4.50
CA PRO A 213 15.99 -6.86 5.91
C PRO A 213 15.12 -5.99 6.83
N GLN A 214 13.82 -6.01 6.62
CA GLN A 214 12.79 -5.37 7.45
C GLN A 214 11.49 -6.16 7.35
N SER A 215 10.59 -5.97 8.32
CA SER A 215 9.24 -6.57 8.31
C SER A 215 8.37 -5.94 7.23
N ILE A 216 7.99 -6.74 6.24
CA ILE A 216 7.11 -6.34 5.14
C ILE A 216 5.99 -7.36 4.99
N SER A 217 4.75 -6.89 4.85
CA SER A 217 3.57 -7.68 4.52
C SER A 217 3.01 -7.27 3.18
N VAL A 218 2.60 -8.24 2.37
CA VAL A 218 1.93 -7.99 1.08
C VAL A 218 0.55 -8.61 1.13
N ILE A 219 -0.48 -7.80 0.91
CA ILE A 219 -1.86 -8.23 0.78
C ILE A 219 -2.16 -8.31 -0.70
N THR A 220 -2.21 -9.54 -1.23
CA THR A 220 -2.39 -9.82 -2.66
C THR A 220 -3.82 -9.61 -3.11
N GLN A 221 -4.03 -9.48 -4.43
CA GLN A 221 -5.37 -9.36 -5.03
C GLN A 221 -6.26 -10.54 -4.65
N GLN A 222 -5.73 -11.77 -4.67
CA GLN A 222 -6.51 -12.96 -4.29
C GLN A 222 -7.03 -12.85 -2.84
N ARG A 223 -6.23 -12.34 -1.92
CA ARG A 223 -6.65 -12.15 -0.53
C ARG A 223 -7.68 -11.03 -0.40
N ILE A 224 -7.51 -9.92 -1.15
CA ILE A 224 -8.49 -8.82 -1.22
C ILE A 224 -9.86 -9.35 -1.67
N GLU A 225 -9.88 -10.20 -2.70
CA GLU A 225 -11.11 -10.81 -3.23
C GLU A 225 -11.74 -11.81 -2.26
N ASP A 226 -10.96 -12.74 -1.68
CA ASP A 226 -11.48 -13.77 -0.79
C ASP A 226 -12.06 -13.20 0.51
N GLU A 227 -11.40 -12.17 1.08
CA GLU A 227 -11.91 -11.47 2.27
C GLU A 227 -12.92 -10.36 1.95
N ASN A 228 -13.19 -10.09 0.67
CA ASN A 228 -14.07 -9.01 0.18
C ASN A 228 -13.69 -7.63 0.77
N LEU A 229 -12.41 -7.25 0.62
CA LEU A 229 -11.87 -6.00 1.13
C LEU A 229 -12.04 -4.91 0.08
N THR A 230 -13.04 -4.06 0.22
CA THR A 230 -13.40 -3.05 -0.80
C THR A 230 -12.68 -1.72 -0.60
N THR A 231 -12.14 -1.45 0.59
CA THR A 231 -11.45 -0.22 0.93
C THR A 231 -10.07 -0.48 1.54
N ILE A 232 -9.17 0.49 1.42
CA ILE A 232 -7.85 0.41 2.08
C ILE A 232 -7.98 0.21 3.60
N ASN A 233 -8.98 0.81 4.23
CA ASN A 233 -9.20 0.66 5.66
C ASN A 233 -9.54 -0.78 6.07
N GLU A 234 -10.27 -1.52 5.24
CA GLU A 234 -10.54 -2.93 5.46
C GLU A 234 -9.27 -3.77 5.30
N VAL A 235 -8.47 -3.48 4.29
CA VAL A 235 -7.15 -4.12 4.10
C VAL A 235 -6.27 -3.90 5.33
N LEU A 236 -6.15 -2.67 5.82
CA LEU A 236 -5.31 -2.34 6.97
C LEU A 236 -5.77 -3.02 8.26
N LYS A 237 -7.08 -3.17 8.50
CA LYS A 237 -7.63 -3.95 9.63
C LYS A 237 -7.25 -5.43 9.59
N ARG A 238 -6.97 -5.99 8.41
CA ARG A 238 -6.55 -7.38 8.19
C ARG A 238 -5.04 -7.55 8.10
N THR A 239 -4.30 -6.44 7.95
CA THR A 239 -2.83 -6.46 7.79
C THR A 239 -2.14 -6.80 9.11
N PRO A 240 -1.13 -7.69 9.10
CA PRO A 240 -0.34 -8.02 10.27
C PRO A 240 0.29 -6.79 10.94
N GLY A 241 0.18 -6.68 12.26
CA GLY A 241 0.81 -5.62 13.04
C GLY A 241 0.22 -4.22 12.86
N ILE A 242 -0.89 -4.09 12.12
CA ILE A 242 -1.58 -2.82 11.92
C ILE A 242 -2.83 -2.77 12.80
N SER A 243 -2.97 -1.70 13.56
CA SER A 243 -4.21 -1.30 14.22
C SER A 243 -4.75 -0.04 13.57
N THR A 244 -6.07 0.10 13.53
CA THR A 244 -6.72 1.29 12.99
C THR A 244 -7.48 2.00 14.09
N SER A 245 -7.40 3.33 14.13
CA SER A 245 -8.23 4.19 14.94
C SER A 245 -9.15 5.03 14.04
N VAL A 246 -10.40 5.17 14.46
CA VAL A 246 -11.41 5.89 13.69
C VAL A 246 -11.85 7.12 14.48
N LEU A 247 -11.84 8.28 13.84
CA LEU A 247 -12.34 9.54 14.37
C LEU A 247 -13.55 9.98 13.56
N GLY A 248 -14.73 9.88 14.14
CA GLY A 248 -15.97 10.03 13.38
C GLY A 248 -16.17 8.91 12.35
N THR A 249 -16.85 9.19 11.26
CA THR A 249 -17.18 8.20 10.23
C THR A 249 -16.21 8.19 9.04
N GLU A 250 -15.55 9.33 8.76
CA GLU A 250 -14.79 9.53 7.52
C GLU A 250 -13.28 9.56 7.72
N ARG A 251 -12.78 9.52 8.96
CA ARG A 251 -11.36 9.63 9.28
C ARG A 251 -10.87 8.35 9.92
N THR A 252 -9.87 7.74 9.31
CA THR A 252 -9.22 6.53 9.84
C THR A 252 -7.72 6.68 9.80
N ASN A 253 -7.06 6.42 10.92
CA ASN A 253 -5.62 6.33 11.03
C ASN A 253 -5.17 4.89 11.11
N ALA A 254 -4.10 4.56 10.41
CA ALA A 254 -3.37 3.32 10.57
C ALA A 254 -2.19 3.52 11.53
N ASN A 255 -1.97 2.54 12.39
CA ASN A 255 -0.89 2.59 13.37
C ASN A 255 -0.11 1.28 13.32
N ALA A 256 1.21 1.37 13.32
CA ALA A 256 2.12 0.25 13.46
C ALA A 256 3.04 0.46 14.63
N ARG A 257 3.29 -0.59 15.43
CA ARG A 257 4.23 -0.56 16.54
C ARG A 257 3.94 0.58 17.56
N GLY A 258 2.68 1.06 17.61
CA GLY A 258 2.24 2.13 18.51
C GLY A 258 2.36 3.55 17.94
N TYR A 259 2.78 3.72 16.70
CA TYR A 259 2.92 5.02 16.02
C TYR A 259 1.98 5.11 14.82
N ALA A 260 1.46 6.33 14.54
CA ALA A 260 0.64 6.59 13.37
C ALA A 260 1.46 6.45 12.08
N ILE A 261 0.90 5.83 11.06
CA ILE A 261 1.51 5.77 9.73
C ILE A 261 1.05 6.99 8.95
N THR A 262 1.97 7.89 8.68
CA THR A 262 1.75 9.12 7.90
C THR A 262 2.29 9.02 6.48
N ASN A 263 3.12 8.01 6.20
CA ASN A 263 3.75 7.80 4.90
C ASN A 263 2.95 6.81 4.07
N TYR A 264 2.26 7.32 3.07
CA TYR A 264 1.60 6.54 2.04
C TYR A 264 2.38 6.67 0.72
N GLN A 265 2.37 5.61 -0.07
CA GLN A 265 2.95 5.59 -1.41
C GLN A 265 1.91 5.13 -2.42
N LEU A 266 2.00 5.66 -3.63
CA LEU A 266 1.29 5.19 -4.81
C LEU A 266 2.35 4.74 -5.83
N ASP A 267 2.39 3.44 -6.14
CA ASP A 267 3.40 2.82 -7.02
C ASP A 267 4.86 3.09 -6.59
N GLY A 268 5.08 3.18 -5.25
CA GLY A 268 6.39 3.44 -4.65
C GLY A 268 6.78 4.92 -4.56
N VAL A 269 5.92 5.85 -4.98
CA VAL A 269 6.15 7.28 -4.88
C VAL A 269 5.44 7.85 -3.65
N SER A 270 6.19 8.51 -2.78
CA SER A 270 5.67 9.03 -1.52
C SER A 270 4.62 10.12 -1.71
N THR A 271 3.56 10.03 -0.91
CA THR A 271 2.52 11.05 -0.77
C THR A 271 2.40 11.42 0.70
N HIS A 272 2.29 12.70 1.02
CA HIS A 272 2.14 13.16 2.40
C HIS A 272 0.66 13.21 2.79
N THR A 273 0.34 12.83 4.03
CA THR A 273 -1.05 12.71 4.48
C THR A 273 -1.40 13.48 5.74
N GLU A 274 -0.45 14.10 6.40
CA GLU A 274 -0.66 14.69 7.72
C GLU A 274 -1.37 16.03 7.64
N PHE A 275 -2.43 16.18 8.45
CA PHE A 275 -3.15 17.44 8.69
C PHE A 275 -3.14 17.74 10.19
N LEU A 276 -2.51 18.85 10.61
CA LEU A 276 -2.56 19.41 11.98
C LEU A 276 -2.25 18.44 13.14
N GLY A 277 -1.55 17.33 12.92
CA GLY A 277 -1.47 16.28 13.93
C GLY A 277 -2.81 15.58 14.21
N LEU A 278 -3.84 15.91 13.42
CA LEU A 278 -5.21 15.43 13.53
C LEU A 278 -5.58 14.51 12.35
N ASP A 279 -4.63 13.69 11.85
CA ASP A 279 -5.07 12.52 11.09
C ASP A 279 -4.96 12.52 9.57
N ALA A 280 -4.80 11.30 9.06
CA ALA A 280 -4.75 10.97 7.65
C ALA A 280 -5.84 11.68 6.83
N LEU A 281 -5.44 12.21 5.70
CA LEU A 281 -6.35 12.80 4.75
C LEU A 281 -7.40 11.77 4.31
N PRO A 282 -8.69 12.09 4.38
CA PRO A 282 -9.74 11.19 3.90
C PRO A 282 -9.51 10.69 2.48
N SER A 283 -8.89 11.48 1.60
CA SER A 283 -8.61 11.10 0.21
C SER A 283 -7.81 9.80 0.05
N GLN A 284 -6.94 9.47 1.00
CA GLN A 284 -6.15 8.22 0.95
C GLN A 284 -6.80 7.10 1.75
N THR A 285 -7.58 7.44 2.78
CA THR A 285 -8.31 6.46 3.58
C THR A 285 -9.59 5.96 2.92
N ILE A 286 -10.05 6.60 1.83
CA ILE A 286 -11.21 6.17 1.04
C ILE A 286 -10.83 5.38 -0.22
N ALA A 287 -9.53 5.14 -0.47
CA ALA A 287 -9.07 4.43 -1.66
C ALA A 287 -9.81 3.11 -1.88
N ASP A 288 -10.34 2.93 -3.08
CA ASP A 288 -11.11 1.75 -3.47
C ASP A 288 -10.20 0.64 -3.98
N MET A 289 -10.30 -0.55 -3.41
CA MET A 289 -9.42 -1.67 -3.77
C MET A 289 -9.64 -2.23 -5.17
N ALA A 290 -10.72 -1.88 -5.87
CA ALA A 290 -10.91 -2.24 -7.27
C ALA A 290 -9.79 -1.68 -8.18
N LEU A 291 -9.12 -0.59 -7.78
CA LEU A 291 -8.06 0.07 -8.54
C LEU A 291 -6.67 -0.54 -8.34
N TYR A 292 -6.48 -1.34 -7.29
CA TYR A 292 -5.15 -1.77 -6.85
C TYR A 292 -4.95 -3.27 -7.02
N ASP A 293 -3.75 -3.66 -7.45
CA ASP A 293 -3.29 -5.04 -7.55
C ASP A 293 -2.96 -5.62 -6.17
N ARG A 294 -2.32 -4.81 -5.31
CA ARG A 294 -1.93 -5.22 -3.97
C ARG A 294 -1.67 -4.03 -3.07
N VAL A 295 -1.61 -4.30 -1.78
CA VAL A 295 -1.15 -3.36 -0.77
C VAL A 295 0.08 -3.94 -0.08
N GLU A 296 1.15 -3.17 -0.04
CA GLU A 296 2.39 -3.52 0.64
C GLU A 296 2.52 -2.66 1.89
N VAL A 297 2.90 -3.26 3.02
CA VAL A 297 3.06 -2.56 4.29
C VAL A 297 4.41 -2.88 4.90
N LEU A 298 5.29 -1.89 4.92
CA LEU A 298 6.57 -1.93 5.63
C LEU A 298 6.35 -1.44 7.06
N ARG A 299 6.86 -2.15 8.06
CA ARG A 299 6.77 -1.78 9.47
C ARG A 299 8.14 -1.35 10.00
N GLY A 300 8.15 -0.29 10.81
CA GLY A 300 9.35 0.29 11.40
C GLY A 300 9.86 1.53 10.68
N ALA A 301 10.99 2.06 11.11
CA ALA A 301 11.58 3.26 10.53
C ALA A 301 11.92 3.07 9.05
N SER A 302 11.56 4.05 8.25
CA SER A 302 11.69 4.06 6.80
C SER A 302 12.44 5.28 6.28
N GLY A 303 13.27 5.92 7.12
CA GLY A 303 13.93 7.19 6.82
C GLY A 303 14.74 7.21 5.51
N LEU A 304 15.27 6.05 5.07
CA LEU A 304 15.94 5.93 3.77
C LEU A 304 14.98 6.27 2.61
N MET A 305 13.73 5.82 2.67
CA MET A 305 12.78 6.02 1.55
C MET A 305 11.88 7.25 1.77
N THR A 306 11.52 7.57 3.02
CA THR A 306 10.58 8.66 3.30
C THR A 306 11.25 9.98 3.66
N GLY A 307 12.44 9.97 4.27
CA GLY A 307 13.08 11.13 4.88
C GLY A 307 12.44 11.45 6.23
N ALA A 308 11.70 12.58 6.32
CA ALA A 308 10.97 12.95 7.51
C ALA A 308 9.80 11.98 7.81
N GLY A 309 9.61 11.59 9.06
CA GLY A 309 8.50 10.74 9.49
C GLY A 309 8.72 9.98 10.78
N ASP A 310 7.67 9.34 11.27
CA ASP A 310 7.62 8.54 12.47
C ASP A 310 8.18 7.11 12.26
N PRO A 311 8.53 6.39 13.35
CA PRO A 311 9.04 5.02 13.27
C PRO A 311 7.95 3.97 13.02
N SER A 312 6.88 4.33 12.36
CA SER A 312 5.68 3.52 12.15
C SER A 312 5.79 2.57 10.96
N GLY A 313 5.97 3.12 9.77
CA GLY A 313 6.03 2.36 8.53
C GLY A 313 5.58 3.12 7.30
N ILE A 314 5.45 2.37 6.20
CA ILE A 314 4.94 2.84 4.90
C ILE A 314 3.80 1.94 4.46
N ILE A 315 2.75 2.52 3.90
CA ILE A 315 1.69 1.82 3.17
C ILE A 315 1.83 2.16 1.69
N ASN A 316 2.12 1.18 0.85
CA ASN A 316 2.22 1.34 -0.59
C ASN A 316 1.04 0.65 -1.28
N MET A 317 0.27 1.40 -2.03
CA MET A 317 -0.83 0.91 -2.86
C MET A 317 -0.33 0.80 -4.31
N VAL A 318 -0.24 -0.42 -4.82
CA VAL A 318 0.21 -0.68 -6.19
C VAL A 318 -0.99 -0.79 -7.10
N ARG A 319 -1.09 0.12 -8.07
CA ARG A 319 -2.22 0.19 -9.00
C ARG A 319 -2.23 -0.98 -9.99
N LYS A 320 -3.43 -1.38 -10.41
CA LYS A 320 -3.62 -2.31 -11.53
C LYS A 320 -3.09 -1.69 -12.82
N LYS A 321 -2.36 -2.48 -13.60
CA LYS A 321 -1.84 -2.11 -14.92
C LYS A 321 -2.69 -2.70 -16.03
N PRO A 322 -2.59 -2.19 -17.28
CA PRO A 322 -3.20 -2.84 -18.43
C PRO A 322 -2.63 -4.24 -18.67
N THR A 323 -3.45 -5.14 -19.19
CA THR A 323 -3.10 -6.53 -19.49
C THR A 323 -2.71 -6.72 -20.95
N ASP A 324 -1.89 -7.73 -21.26
CA ASP A 324 -1.43 -8.03 -22.62
C ASP A 324 -2.52 -8.70 -23.48
N LYS A 325 -3.59 -9.19 -22.85
CA LYS A 325 -4.77 -9.75 -23.49
C LYS A 325 -6.03 -9.06 -23.04
N PHE A 326 -7.07 -9.15 -23.86
CA PHE A 326 -8.40 -8.67 -23.47
C PHE A 326 -8.84 -9.38 -22.18
N GLN A 327 -9.27 -8.60 -21.22
CA GLN A 327 -9.92 -9.06 -19.99
C GLN A 327 -11.03 -8.07 -19.64
N ALA A 328 -12.17 -8.58 -19.27
CA ALA A 328 -13.24 -7.75 -18.73
C ALA A 328 -13.97 -8.49 -17.62
N SER A 329 -14.42 -7.75 -16.60
CA SER A 329 -15.28 -8.29 -15.55
C SER A 329 -16.33 -7.28 -15.11
N VAL A 330 -17.45 -7.82 -14.65
CA VAL A 330 -18.50 -7.09 -13.95
C VAL A 330 -18.70 -7.77 -12.60
N ASP A 331 -18.56 -7.00 -11.53
CA ASP A 331 -18.85 -7.44 -10.17
C ASP A 331 -20.09 -6.69 -9.67
N ALA A 332 -21.02 -7.40 -9.06
CA ALA A 332 -22.19 -6.82 -8.40
C ALA A 332 -22.33 -7.42 -7.01
N SER A 333 -22.60 -6.59 -5.99
CA SER A 333 -22.88 -7.08 -4.64
C SER A 333 -24.03 -6.35 -3.98
N VAL A 334 -24.67 -7.06 -3.05
CA VAL A 334 -25.71 -6.56 -2.16
C VAL A 334 -25.43 -7.02 -0.75
N GLY A 335 -25.67 -6.16 0.23
CA GLY A 335 -25.33 -6.44 1.62
C GLY A 335 -26.29 -5.83 2.63
N THR A 336 -26.02 -6.12 3.90
CA THR A 336 -26.69 -5.49 5.03
C THR A 336 -26.65 -3.97 4.93
N TRP A 337 -27.68 -3.31 5.48
CA TRP A 337 -27.88 -1.84 5.43
C TRP A 337 -28.01 -1.31 4.00
N ASN A 338 -28.79 -2.03 3.17
CA ASN A 338 -29.06 -1.64 1.78
C ASN A 338 -27.80 -1.39 0.94
N ASN A 339 -26.64 -1.98 1.34
CA ASN A 339 -25.41 -1.79 0.57
C ASN A 339 -25.55 -2.44 -0.79
N ARG A 340 -25.22 -1.68 -1.83
CA ARG A 340 -25.21 -2.10 -3.24
C ARG A 340 -23.95 -1.57 -3.88
N ARG A 341 -23.21 -2.46 -4.52
CA ARG A 341 -21.97 -2.10 -5.20
C ARG A 341 -21.91 -2.74 -6.58
N GLY A 342 -21.46 -1.99 -7.56
CA GLY A 342 -21.12 -2.45 -8.89
C GLY A 342 -19.71 -2.04 -9.27
N VAL A 343 -18.97 -2.95 -9.91
CA VAL A 343 -17.63 -2.70 -10.45
C VAL A 343 -17.60 -3.17 -11.89
N PHE A 344 -17.07 -2.34 -12.77
CA PHE A 344 -16.75 -2.67 -14.15
C PHE A 344 -15.23 -2.50 -14.34
N ASP A 345 -14.56 -3.52 -14.84
CA ASP A 345 -13.10 -3.52 -15.08
C ASP A 345 -12.83 -4.11 -16.46
N ILE A 346 -12.24 -3.33 -17.36
CA ILE A 346 -11.89 -3.76 -18.71
C ILE A 346 -10.46 -3.37 -19.06
N SER A 347 -9.73 -4.28 -19.63
CA SER A 347 -8.36 -4.09 -20.08
C SER A 347 -8.13 -4.74 -21.43
N SER A 348 -7.38 -4.07 -22.32
CA SER A 348 -7.11 -4.59 -23.66
C SER A 348 -5.85 -3.97 -24.26
N PRO A 349 -5.11 -4.68 -25.10
CA PRO A 349 -4.22 -4.07 -26.08
C PRO A 349 -5.04 -3.27 -27.12
N PHE A 350 -4.49 -2.14 -27.57
CA PHE A 350 -5.11 -1.25 -28.57
C PHE A 350 -4.57 -1.46 -29.99
N ASN A 351 -3.50 -2.26 -30.12
CA ASN A 351 -2.90 -2.61 -31.40
C ASN A 351 -2.49 -4.08 -31.42
N ASP A 352 -2.35 -4.65 -32.61
CA ASP A 352 -2.02 -6.06 -32.84
C ASP A 352 -0.65 -6.45 -32.26
N ALA A 353 0.28 -5.52 -32.20
CA ALA A 353 1.60 -5.71 -31.61
C ALA A 353 1.57 -5.78 -30.07
N GLY A 354 0.46 -5.43 -29.43
CA GLY A 354 0.34 -5.39 -27.97
C GLY A 354 1.20 -4.31 -27.30
N THR A 355 1.78 -3.37 -28.08
CA THR A 355 2.70 -2.34 -27.55
C THR A 355 1.98 -1.18 -26.88
N VAL A 356 0.69 -0.98 -27.15
CA VAL A 356 -0.14 0.04 -26.50
C VAL A 356 -1.34 -0.68 -25.88
N ARG A 357 -1.50 -0.52 -24.58
CA ARG A 357 -2.52 -1.21 -23.77
C ARG A 357 -3.25 -0.21 -22.89
N GLY A 358 -4.49 -0.46 -22.61
CA GLY A 358 -5.30 0.39 -21.72
C GLY A 358 -6.16 -0.42 -20.75
N ARG A 359 -6.48 0.19 -19.61
CA ARG A 359 -7.43 -0.34 -18.63
C ARG A 359 -8.34 0.76 -18.13
N LEU A 360 -9.61 0.42 -17.95
CA LEU A 360 -10.63 1.28 -17.36
C LEU A 360 -11.31 0.52 -16.22
N VAL A 361 -11.42 1.15 -15.05
CA VAL A 361 -12.17 0.62 -13.92
C VAL A 361 -13.18 1.67 -13.47
N ALA A 362 -14.45 1.26 -13.31
CA ALA A 362 -15.51 2.11 -12.78
C ALA A 362 -16.20 1.41 -11.61
N VAL A 363 -16.47 2.18 -10.54
CA VAL A 363 -17.14 1.69 -9.33
C VAL A 363 -18.30 2.61 -8.99
N HIS A 364 -19.43 2.00 -8.64
CA HIS A 364 -20.56 2.68 -7.98
C HIS A 364 -20.92 1.91 -6.71
N GLU A 365 -21.01 2.58 -5.58
CA GLU A 365 -21.41 2.01 -4.29
C GLU A 365 -22.35 2.96 -3.57
N GLN A 366 -23.41 2.42 -2.97
CA GLN A 366 -24.29 3.18 -2.07
C GLN A 366 -24.82 2.27 -0.97
N GLY A 367 -25.00 2.82 0.22
CA GLY A 367 -25.59 2.08 1.32
C GLY A 367 -25.82 2.95 2.55
N ASP A 368 -26.64 2.42 3.45
CA ASP A 368 -26.85 2.91 4.79
C ASP A 368 -25.76 2.33 5.74
N SER A 369 -25.88 2.54 7.03
CA SER A 369 -24.96 2.05 8.05
C SER A 369 -25.72 1.48 9.25
N TYR A 370 -24.98 0.78 10.12
CA TYR A 370 -25.46 0.45 11.47
C TYR A 370 -25.55 1.68 12.40
N ILE A 371 -24.93 2.80 12.00
CA ILE A 371 -24.99 4.09 12.71
C ILE A 371 -26.26 4.81 12.23
N ASP A 372 -27.09 5.24 13.19
CA ASP A 372 -28.35 5.90 12.89
C ASP A 372 -28.16 7.11 11.97
N PHE A 373 -28.98 7.21 10.91
CA PHE A 373 -29.00 8.30 9.90
C PHE A 373 -27.75 8.40 9.02
N TYR A 374 -26.72 7.56 9.23
CA TYR A 374 -25.51 7.62 8.42
C TYR A 374 -25.68 6.77 7.15
N SER A 375 -25.43 7.41 6.02
CA SER A 375 -25.41 6.76 4.71
C SER A 375 -24.29 7.34 3.84
N LYS A 376 -23.84 6.57 2.85
CA LYS A 376 -22.81 7.02 1.91
C LYS A 376 -23.10 6.56 0.49
N LYS A 377 -22.57 7.33 -0.47
CA LYS A 377 -22.52 7.02 -1.89
C LYS A 377 -21.13 7.31 -2.41
N LYS A 378 -20.55 6.39 -3.18
CA LYS A 378 -19.21 6.50 -3.76
C LYS A 378 -19.27 6.20 -5.26
N ASN A 379 -18.56 7.02 -6.05
CA ASN A 379 -18.29 6.79 -7.45
C ASN A 379 -16.78 6.85 -7.66
N VAL A 380 -16.24 5.93 -8.45
CA VAL A 380 -14.81 5.89 -8.79
C VAL A 380 -14.65 5.64 -10.28
N LEU A 381 -13.72 6.36 -10.89
CA LEU A 381 -13.30 6.16 -12.27
C LEU A 381 -11.77 6.15 -12.33
N TYR A 382 -11.20 5.13 -12.93
CA TYR A 382 -9.76 4.97 -13.11
C TYR A 382 -9.47 4.60 -14.55
N GLY A 383 -8.55 5.31 -15.19
CA GLY A 383 -8.07 5.03 -16.52
C GLY A 383 -6.54 5.03 -16.57
N VAL A 384 -5.94 4.01 -17.21
CA VAL A 384 -4.50 3.92 -17.38
C VAL A 384 -4.14 3.39 -18.76
N ILE A 385 -3.11 3.98 -19.35
CA ILE A 385 -2.51 3.55 -20.62
C ILE A 385 -1.05 3.19 -20.35
N GLN A 386 -0.60 2.10 -20.97
CA GLN A 386 0.79 1.70 -20.99
C GLN A 386 1.24 1.55 -22.43
N ALA A 387 2.37 2.16 -22.78
CA ALA A 387 2.96 2.12 -24.12
C ALA A 387 4.43 1.69 -24.06
N ASP A 388 4.78 0.65 -24.77
CA ASP A 388 6.16 0.27 -25.07
C ASP A 388 6.63 1.15 -26.22
N LEU A 389 7.23 2.32 -25.90
CA LEU A 389 7.67 3.32 -26.90
C LEU A 389 8.82 2.79 -27.76
N THR A 390 9.67 1.98 -27.15
CA THR A 390 10.72 1.18 -27.79
C THR A 390 10.83 -0.17 -27.07
N SER A 391 11.68 -1.06 -27.52
CA SER A 391 11.98 -2.31 -26.83
C SER A 391 12.59 -2.14 -25.43
N THR A 392 13.09 -0.93 -25.12
CA THR A 392 13.75 -0.59 -23.86
C THR A 392 13.07 0.53 -23.09
N THR A 393 12.04 1.18 -23.66
CA THR A 393 11.37 2.33 -23.08
C THR A 393 9.88 2.04 -22.89
N LYS A 394 9.39 2.12 -21.66
CA LYS A 394 7.98 1.92 -21.33
C LYS A 394 7.42 3.18 -20.64
N LEU A 395 6.30 3.66 -21.14
CA LEU A 395 5.53 4.75 -20.53
C LEU A 395 4.22 4.20 -19.96
N THR A 396 3.94 4.53 -18.72
CA THR A 396 2.63 4.29 -18.07
C THR A 396 2.07 5.63 -17.61
N ALA A 397 0.84 5.96 -17.98
CA ALA A 397 0.19 7.19 -17.55
C ALA A 397 -1.30 6.93 -17.26
N GLY A 398 -1.84 7.59 -16.25
CA GLY A 398 -3.23 7.38 -15.87
C GLY A 398 -3.81 8.50 -15.04
N VAL A 399 -5.13 8.41 -14.89
CA VAL A 399 -5.94 9.34 -14.10
C VAL A 399 -6.92 8.55 -13.22
N GLU A 400 -7.27 9.15 -12.09
CA GLU A 400 -8.21 8.60 -11.13
C GLU A 400 -9.11 9.71 -10.61
N HIS A 401 -10.41 9.46 -10.55
CA HIS A 401 -11.41 10.32 -9.91
C HIS A 401 -12.21 9.50 -8.90
N GLN A 402 -12.31 9.99 -7.67
CA GLN A 402 -13.14 9.41 -6.63
C GLN A 402 -14.06 10.47 -6.03
N GLU A 403 -15.34 10.20 -6.04
CA GLU A 403 -16.37 11.00 -5.39
C GLU A 403 -16.94 10.20 -4.21
N ASN A 404 -16.95 10.82 -3.01
CA ASN A 404 -17.60 10.26 -1.84
C ASN A 404 -18.57 11.27 -1.25
N ARG A 405 -19.82 10.86 -1.02
CA ARG A 405 -20.90 11.69 -0.45
C ARG A 405 -21.46 10.95 0.76
N SER A 406 -21.41 11.58 1.93
CA SER A 406 -22.02 11.02 3.13
C SER A 406 -23.05 11.96 3.72
N ARG A 407 -24.05 11.38 4.39
CA ARG A 407 -25.10 12.07 5.13
C ARG A 407 -25.18 11.47 6.54
N GLY A 408 -25.47 12.32 7.54
CA GLY A 408 -25.49 11.90 8.94
C GLY A 408 -24.08 11.57 9.45
N SER A 409 -23.03 12.11 8.81
CA SER A 409 -21.64 11.82 9.17
C SER A 409 -21.30 12.39 10.55
N MET A 410 -20.57 11.60 11.34
CA MET A 410 -19.92 12.08 12.55
C MET A 410 -18.65 12.86 12.16
N ALA A 411 -18.47 14.05 12.68
CA ALA A 411 -17.31 14.89 12.42
C ALA A 411 -16.02 14.23 12.98
N TYR A 412 -15.59 14.68 14.14
CA TYR A 412 -14.41 14.15 14.84
C TYR A 412 -14.77 13.24 16.01
N LEU A 413 -16.04 13.23 16.41
CA LEU A 413 -16.48 12.70 17.69
C LEU A 413 -17.37 11.49 17.48
N GLY A 414 -17.14 10.48 18.31
CA GLY A 414 -18.07 9.40 18.55
C GLY A 414 -18.98 9.69 19.76
N PHE A 415 -19.45 8.63 20.40
CA PHE A 415 -20.20 8.74 21.65
C PHE A 415 -19.28 9.21 22.81
N PRO A 416 -19.79 9.95 23.82
CA PRO A 416 -19.00 10.34 24.98
C PRO A 416 -18.53 9.11 25.76
N LEU A 417 -17.24 9.09 26.16
CA LEU A 417 -16.67 7.98 26.97
C LEU A 417 -17.04 8.09 28.43
N PHE A 418 -17.27 9.33 28.95
CA PHE A 418 -17.44 9.60 30.37
C PHE A 418 -18.66 10.48 30.61
N ASN A 419 -19.27 10.32 31.78
CA ASN A 419 -20.26 11.24 32.35
C ASN A 419 -19.61 12.18 33.41
N SER A 420 -20.39 13.06 34.02
CA SER A 420 -19.92 14.02 35.03
C SER A 420 -19.40 13.41 36.33
N SER A 421 -19.68 12.12 36.57
CA SER A 421 -19.09 11.40 37.73
C SER A 421 -17.71 10.80 37.38
N GLY A 422 -17.23 10.90 36.10
CA GLY A 422 -16.03 10.25 35.59
C GLY A 422 -16.21 8.77 35.25
N ALA A 423 -17.43 8.24 35.36
CA ALA A 423 -17.72 6.84 35.00
C ALA A 423 -17.79 6.65 33.50
N GLN A 424 -17.24 5.51 33.00
CA GLN A 424 -17.38 5.11 31.62
C GLN A 424 -18.84 4.81 31.27
N VAL A 425 -19.31 5.33 30.14
CA VAL A 425 -20.68 5.18 29.66
C VAL A 425 -20.80 4.29 28.45
N HIS A 426 -22.01 3.77 28.23
CA HIS A 426 -22.32 2.87 27.14
C HIS A 426 -23.62 3.29 26.43
N PHE A 427 -23.56 3.37 25.12
CA PHE A 427 -24.71 3.71 24.25
C PHE A 427 -25.10 2.50 23.37
N PRO A 428 -26.27 2.53 22.75
CA PRO A 428 -26.56 1.63 21.62
C PRO A 428 -25.47 1.73 20.57
N ARG A 429 -25.18 0.63 19.86
CA ARG A 429 -24.12 0.60 18.82
C ARG A 429 -24.43 1.57 17.68
N SER A 430 -25.71 1.81 17.43
CA SER A 430 -26.20 2.70 16.40
C SER A 430 -26.21 4.19 16.79
N PHE A 431 -25.96 4.52 18.07
CA PHE A 431 -26.04 5.90 18.55
C PHE A 431 -25.17 6.83 17.70
N ASN A 432 -25.79 7.90 17.19
CA ASN A 432 -25.13 8.94 16.41
C ASN A 432 -25.17 10.28 17.18
N PRO A 433 -24.02 10.78 17.66
CA PRO A 433 -23.95 12.07 18.35
C PRO A 433 -24.04 13.27 17.39
N ALA A 434 -24.14 13.03 16.10
CA ALA A 434 -24.21 14.05 15.05
C ALA A 434 -25.63 14.24 14.52
N SER A 435 -25.86 15.39 13.86
CA SER A 435 -27.12 15.65 13.17
C SER A 435 -27.28 14.75 11.95
N ARG A 436 -28.54 14.33 11.70
CA ARG A 436 -28.92 13.60 10.47
C ARG A 436 -28.67 14.37 9.18
N ASP A 437 -28.54 15.70 9.26
CA ASP A 437 -28.30 16.59 8.11
C ASP A 437 -26.82 16.85 7.86
N ASN A 438 -25.94 16.35 8.71
CA ASN A 438 -24.50 16.43 8.50
C ASN A 438 -24.09 15.85 7.17
N ARG A 439 -23.06 16.43 6.56
CA ARG A 439 -22.50 15.98 5.28
C ARG A 439 -20.99 16.02 5.35
N PHE A 440 -20.38 15.01 4.77
CA PHE A 440 -18.96 15.01 4.47
C PHE A 440 -18.77 14.57 3.02
N ASN A 441 -18.52 15.54 2.16
CA ASN A 441 -18.38 15.31 0.73
C ASN A 441 -16.89 15.43 0.35
N THR A 442 -16.39 14.48 -0.40
CA THR A 442 -15.01 14.46 -0.89
C THR A 442 -15.01 14.24 -2.40
N ASP A 443 -14.27 15.07 -3.11
CA ASP A 443 -13.90 14.91 -4.52
C ASP A 443 -12.37 14.81 -4.58
N SER A 444 -11.85 13.73 -5.11
CA SER A 444 -10.41 13.48 -5.21
C SER A 444 -10.03 13.13 -6.64
N ASP A 445 -9.11 13.91 -7.20
CA ASP A 445 -8.56 13.74 -8.55
C ASP A 445 -7.07 13.42 -8.45
N SER A 446 -6.62 12.43 -9.21
CA SER A 446 -5.20 12.09 -9.30
C SER A 446 -4.78 11.88 -10.74
N ALA A 447 -3.56 12.28 -11.07
CA ALA A 447 -2.90 12.02 -12.33
C ALA A 447 -1.47 11.54 -12.06
N PHE A 448 -1.03 10.56 -12.83
CA PHE A 448 0.32 10.01 -12.67
C PHE A 448 0.94 9.62 -14.01
N ALA A 449 2.26 9.62 -14.04
CA ALA A 449 3.05 9.11 -15.16
C ALA A 449 4.33 8.45 -14.65
N THR A 450 4.73 7.36 -15.29
CA THR A 450 5.99 6.67 -15.04
C THR A 450 6.65 6.33 -16.35
N LEU A 451 7.90 6.73 -16.53
CA LEU A 451 8.76 6.34 -17.65
C LEU A 451 9.85 5.41 -17.12
N GLU A 452 9.93 4.22 -17.69
CA GLU A 452 10.95 3.22 -17.39
C GLU A 452 11.82 3.02 -18.61
N GLN A 453 13.13 3.18 -18.42
CA GLN A 453 14.14 3.02 -19.48
C GLN A 453 15.15 1.95 -19.04
N ALA A 454 15.19 0.85 -19.78
CA ALA A 454 16.30 -0.09 -19.67
C ALA A 454 17.54 0.49 -20.37
N LEU A 455 18.67 0.44 -19.66
CA LEU A 455 19.96 0.91 -20.13
C LEU A 455 20.92 -0.28 -20.31
N ALA A 456 22.12 -0.01 -20.82
CA ALA A 456 23.15 -1.05 -20.94
C ALA A 456 23.51 -1.66 -19.58
N ASN A 457 23.98 -2.92 -19.58
CA ASN A 457 24.42 -3.66 -18.40
C ASN A 457 23.32 -3.79 -17.30
N ASP A 458 22.07 -4.00 -17.70
CA ASP A 458 20.89 -4.19 -16.83
C ASP A 458 20.58 -3.01 -15.87
N TRP A 459 21.14 -1.83 -16.14
CA TRP A 459 20.73 -0.62 -15.46
C TRP A 459 19.35 -0.18 -15.92
N ARG A 460 18.57 0.38 -15.00
CA ARG A 460 17.21 0.87 -15.23
C ARG A 460 17.05 2.27 -14.67
N LEU A 461 16.60 3.18 -15.50
CA LEU A 461 16.19 4.52 -15.10
C LEU A 461 14.66 4.53 -14.99
N LYS A 462 14.15 5.02 -13.86
CA LYS A 462 12.71 5.23 -13.64
C LYS A 462 12.46 6.69 -13.28
N LEU A 463 11.53 7.33 -14.01
CA LEU A 463 11.02 8.66 -13.70
C LEU A 463 9.55 8.52 -13.36
N SER A 464 9.13 9.06 -12.21
CA SER A 464 7.75 9.00 -11.76
C SER A 464 7.26 10.38 -11.34
N ALA A 465 6.02 10.69 -11.69
CA ALA A 465 5.32 11.89 -11.29
C ALA A 465 3.91 11.53 -10.81
N ASN A 466 3.49 12.07 -9.68
CA ASN A 466 2.13 11.97 -9.17
C ASN A 466 1.62 13.34 -8.77
N TYR A 467 0.37 13.62 -9.12
CA TYR A 467 -0.40 14.76 -8.64
C TYR A 467 -1.72 14.27 -8.08
N LEU A 468 -2.04 14.67 -6.86
CA LEU A 468 -3.31 14.39 -6.19
C LEU A 468 -3.90 15.71 -5.72
N ARG A 469 -5.19 15.93 -5.96
CA ARG A 469 -5.97 17.03 -5.36
C ARG A 469 -7.23 16.45 -4.75
N SER A 470 -7.54 16.88 -3.53
CA SER A 470 -8.77 16.51 -2.85
C SER A 470 -9.48 17.76 -2.32
N LYS A 471 -10.73 17.92 -2.71
CA LYS A 471 -11.62 18.94 -2.15
C LYS A 471 -12.63 18.25 -1.24
N GLN A 472 -12.77 18.77 -0.04
CA GLN A 472 -13.69 18.21 0.94
C GLN A 472 -14.53 19.32 1.53
N ARG A 473 -15.81 19.01 1.77
CA ARG A 473 -16.74 19.88 2.50
C ARG A 473 -17.38 19.08 3.61
N GLU A 474 -17.24 19.59 4.82
CA GLU A 474 -17.85 19.07 6.02
C GLU A 474 -18.84 20.09 6.58
N ASP A 475 -20.11 19.75 6.65
CA ASP A 475 -21.15 20.46 7.37
C ASP A 475 -21.47 19.62 8.62
N ALA A 476 -21.17 20.12 9.81
CA ALA A 476 -21.21 19.35 11.03
C ALA A 476 -21.97 20.06 12.15
N VAL A 477 -23.00 19.42 12.67
CA VAL A 477 -23.64 19.70 13.97
C VAL A 477 -23.48 18.45 14.82
N TYR A 478 -22.93 18.60 16.01
CA TYR A 478 -22.63 17.46 16.87
C TYR A 478 -22.60 17.83 18.34
N LEU A 479 -22.78 16.83 19.19
CA LEU A 479 -22.61 16.97 20.64
C LEU A 479 -21.14 17.25 20.97
N ALA A 480 -20.86 18.40 21.56
CA ALA A 480 -19.49 18.80 21.95
C ALA A 480 -19.11 18.07 23.27
N VAL A 481 -18.84 16.79 23.17
CA VAL A 481 -18.56 15.91 24.32
C VAL A 481 -17.27 16.25 25.08
N ASN A 482 -16.40 17.04 24.48
CA ASN A 482 -15.19 17.58 25.10
C ASN A 482 -15.42 18.91 25.83
N ALA A 483 -16.56 19.58 25.62
CA ALA A 483 -16.83 20.87 26.27
C ALA A 483 -17.27 20.72 27.74
N ALA A 484 -18.08 19.69 28.02
CA ALA A 484 -18.46 19.28 29.38
C ALA A 484 -19.02 17.87 29.37
N PRO A 485 -18.77 17.03 30.41
CA PRO A 485 -19.42 15.75 30.54
C PRO A 485 -20.90 15.94 30.96
N PHE A 486 -21.80 15.04 30.51
CA PHE A 486 -23.21 15.11 30.84
C PHE A 486 -23.50 14.50 32.23
N ASP A 487 -24.58 14.98 32.88
CA ASP A 487 -25.10 14.39 34.11
C ASP A 487 -25.75 13.01 33.83
N PRO A 488 -25.34 11.93 34.51
CA PRO A 488 -25.85 10.60 34.23
C PRO A 488 -27.32 10.37 34.65
N VAL A 489 -27.90 11.27 35.45
CA VAL A 489 -29.28 11.16 35.94
C VAL A 489 -30.23 12.00 35.06
N THR A 490 -29.88 13.24 34.82
CA THR A 490 -30.73 14.16 34.06
C THR A 490 -30.45 14.14 32.56
N GLY A 491 -29.25 13.78 32.11
CA GLY A 491 -28.82 13.84 30.71
C GLY A 491 -28.31 15.22 30.27
N ASP A 492 -28.35 16.21 31.16
CA ASP A 492 -27.96 17.59 30.87
C ASP A 492 -26.44 17.80 30.92
N GLY A 493 -25.96 18.93 30.38
CA GLY A 493 -24.56 19.34 30.46
C GLY A 493 -23.84 19.43 29.11
N LEU A 494 -24.31 18.75 28.09
CA LEU A 494 -23.75 18.87 26.75
C LEU A 494 -24.25 20.12 26.03
N LYS A 495 -23.46 20.52 25.04
CA LYS A 495 -23.80 21.61 24.10
C LYS A 495 -23.58 21.12 22.68
N LEU A 496 -24.25 21.74 21.72
CA LEU A 496 -23.97 21.55 20.30
C LEU A 496 -22.73 22.33 19.88
N ASN A 497 -21.95 21.77 19.00
CA ASN A 497 -21.11 22.52 18.09
C ASN A 497 -21.72 22.49 16.69
N ALA A 498 -21.55 23.57 15.91
CA ALA A 498 -22.07 23.68 14.56
C ALA A 498 -21.06 24.46 13.73
N GLU A 499 -20.43 23.77 12.80
CA GLU A 499 -19.36 24.33 11.98
C GLU A 499 -19.37 23.75 10.57
N ARG A 500 -18.87 24.54 9.62
CA ARG A 500 -18.51 24.10 8.26
C ARG A 500 -17.01 24.17 8.09
N ARG A 501 -16.44 23.19 7.44
CA ARG A 501 -15.06 23.17 7.01
C ARG A 501 -14.96 22.82 5.54
N ASP A 502 -14.30 23.68 4.78
CA ASP A 502 -13.93 23.43 3.39
C ASP A 502 -12.42 23.22 3.32
N TYR A 503 -12.02 22.05 2.81
CA TYR A 503 -10.61 21.66 2.64
C TYR A 503 -10.26 21.65 1.17
N ASP A 504 -9.11 22.21 0.80
CA ASP A 504 -8.48 22.07 -0.52
C ASP A 504 -7.06 21.56 -0.29
N LEU A 505 -6.85 20.32 -0.67
CA LEU A 505 -5.63 19.56 -0.40
C LEU A 505 -4.97 19.21 -1.73
N SER A 506 -3.67 19.40 -1.83
CA SER A 506 -2.93 18.98 -3.00
C SER A 506 -1.59 18.35 -2.61
N ASN A 507 -1.20 17.33 -3.37
CA ASN A 507 0.09 16.67 -3.23
C ASN A 507 0.72 16.55 -4.62
N THR A 508 1.96 16.98 -4.75
CA THR A 508 2.77 16.83 -5.96
C THR A 508 4.04 16.08 -5.60
N SER A 509 4.34 15.01 -6.31
CA SER A 509 5.53 14.20 -6.04
C SER A 509 6.23 13.83 -7.34
N PHE A 510 7.56 13.91 -7.31
CA PHE A 510 8.45 13.48 -8.39
C PHE A 510 9.52 12.56 -7.80
N ASP A 511 9.85 11.51 -8.50
CA ASP A 511 10.97 10.63 -8.18
C ASP A 511 11.72 10.27 -9.45
N VAL A 512 13.04 10.38 -9.42
CA VAL A 512 13.94 9.94 -10.47
C VAL A 512 14.95 9.01 -9.82
N ASN A 513 14.98 7.75 -10.24
CA ASN A 513 15.93 6.80 -9.72
C ASN A 513 16.62 5.99 -10.82
N LEU A 514 17.86 5.66 -10.57
CA LEU A 514 18.72 4.83 -11.38
C LEU A 514 19.16 3.64 -10.55
N ARG A 515 18.89 2.41 -11.01
CA ARG A 515 19.27 1.16 -10.32
C ARG A 515 19.89 0.17 -11.28
N GLY A 516 20.80 -0.62 -10.78
CA GLY A 516 21.41 -1.68 -11.57
C GLY A 516 22.55 -2.42 -10.88
N PRO A 517 23.06 -3.48 -11.51
CA PRO A 517 24.20 -4.23 -11.02
C PRO A 517 25.51 -3.51 -11.33
N PHE A 518 26.53 -3.78 -10.51
CA PHE A 518 27.91 -3.37 -10.75
C PHE A 518 28.88 -4.41 -10.21
N SER A 519 30.06 -4.53 -10.82
CA SER A 519 31.08 -5.47 -10.39
C SER A 519 32.14 -4.77 -9.54
N LEU A 520 32.45 -5.34 -8.37
CA LEU A 520 33.50 -4.88 -7.49
C LEU A 520 34.16 -6.09 -6.83
N LEU A 521 35.50 -6.12 -6.78
CA LEU A 521 36.30 -7.21 -6.20
C LEU A 521 35.90 -8.61 -6.71
N GLY A 522 35.58 -8.72 -8.00
CA GLY A 522 35.21 -9.98 -8.65
C GLY A 522 33.81 -10.52 -8.32
N ARG A 523 32.97 -9.71 -7.66
CA ARG A 523 31.57 -10.05 -7.32
C ARG A 523 30.60 -9.05 -7.91
N GLU A 524 29.39 -9.51 -8.14
CA GLU A 524 28.28 -8.66 -8.57
C GLU A 524 27.55 -8.07 -7.36
N HIS A 525 27.28 -6.79 -7.42
CA HIS A 525 26.59 -5.99 -6.44
C HIS A 525 25.44 -5.25 -7.08
N GLU A 526 24.57 -4.64 -6.30
CA GLU A 526 23.46 -3.83 -6.80
C GLU A 526 23.52 -2.44 -6.16
N ALA A 527 23.15 -1.43 -6.93
CA ALA A 527 23.01 -0.06 -6.43
C ALA A 527 21.71 0.58 -6.88
N VAL A 528 21.22 1.50 -6.07
CA VAL A 528 20.20 2.47 -6.43
C VAL A 528 20.64 3.85 -5.99
N MET A 529 20.38 4.85 -6.81
CA MET A 529 20.50 6.27 -6.46
C MET A 529 19.35 7.04 -7.04
N GLY A 530 18.89 8.06 -6.35
CA GLY A 530 17.76 8.83 -6.82
C GLY A 530 17.64 10.19 -6.16
N VAL A 531 16.76 10.99 -6.73
CA VAL A 531 16.33 12.28 -6.19
C VAL A 531 14.82 12.31 -6.17
N ASP A 532 14.25 12.86 -5.11
CA ASP A 532 12.81 13.02 -4.99
C ASP A 532 12.42 14.41 -4.51
N TYR A 533 11.22 14.81 -4.89
CA TYR A 533 10.56 16.02 -4.45
C TYR A 533 9.13 15.73 -4.09
N THR A 534 8.70 16.19 -2.92
CA THR A 534 7.30 16.17 -2.51
C THR A 534 6.87 17.53 -2.02
N SER A 535 5.69 17.96 -2.44
CA SER A 535 5.04 19.19 -1.96
C SER A 535 3.59 18.87 -1.60
N PHE A 536 3.27 19.11 -0.36
CA PHE A 536 1.92 18.98 0.17
C PHE A 536 1.41 20.36 0.60
N GLN A 537 0.17 20.70 0.20
CA GLN A 537 -0.53 21.89 0.64
C GLN A 537 -1.93 21.53 1.12
N SER A 538 -2.32 22.08 2.24
CA SER A 538 -3.66 21.98 2.82
C SER A 538 -4.18 23.37 3.16
N ILE A 539 -5.28 23.76 2.53
CA ILE A 539 -6.02 24.97 2.87
C ILE A 539 -7.35 24.57 3.49
N THR A 540 -7.59 24.95 4.73
CA THR A 540 -8.84 24.71 5.43
C THR A 540 -9.50 26.03 5.79
N ASN A 541 -10.74 26.22 5.35
CA ASN A 541 -11.59 27.35 5.73
C ASN A 541 -12.66 26.86 6.69
N GLY A 542 -12.79 27.52 7.84
CA GLY A 542 -13.82 27.25 8.85
C GLY A 542 -14.84 28.36 8.95
N SER A 543 -16.13 28.00 9.04
CA SER A 543 -17.26 28.92 9.31
C SER A 543 -18.11 28.33 10.42
N PHE A 544 -18.68 29.17 11.26
CA PHE A 544 -19.58 28.76 12.33
C PHE A 544 -21.04 29.05 11.99
N ASP A 545 -21.94 28.32 12.65
CA ASP A 545 -23.36 28.55 12.57
C ASP A 545 -23.73 29.93 13.14
N VAL A 546 -24.64 30.63 12.47
CA VAL A 546 -25.16 31.94 12.83
C VAL A 546 -26.61 31.91 13.34
N THR A 547 -27.24 30.74 13.41
CA THR A 547 -28.64 30.58 13.87
C THR A 547 -28.78 30.31 15.35
N GLY A 548 -27.65 30.20 16.07
CA GLY A 548 -27.63 29.97 17.51
C GLY A 548 -27.64 28.47 17.91
N LEU A 549 -27.43 27.55 16.95
CA LEU A 549 -27.22 26.13 17.26
C LEU A 549 -25.93 25.91 18.04
N ARG A 550 -24.88 26.67 17.68
CA ARG A 550 -23.60 26.56 18.39
C ARG A 550 -23.77 27.00 19.85
N ASN A 551 -23.27 26.19 20.79
CA ASN A 551 -23.39 26.33 22.23
C ASN A 551 -24.82 26.17 22.80
N LYS A 552 -25.80 25.75 21.98
CA LYS A 552 -27.14 25.40 22.47
C LYS A 552 -27.04 24.23 23.44
N PRO A 553 -27.57 24.34 24.68
CA PRO A 553 -27.62 23.20 25.61
C PRO A 553 -28.49 22.08 25.06
N VAL A 554 -28.06 20.86 25.30
CA VAL A 554 -28.75 19.61 24.83
C VAL A 554 -28.74 18.60 25.94
N ASN A 555 -29.89 17.95 26.11
CA ASN A 555 -30.03 16.73 26.90
C ASN A 555 -29.72 15.52 26.02
N ILE A 556 -28.76 14.68 26.46
CA ILE A 556 -28.32 13.53 25.65
C ILE A 556 -29.38 12.43 25.53
N PHE A 557 -30.28 12.32 26.53
CA PHE A 557 -31.34 11.33 26.51
C PHE A 557 -32.50 11.71 25.59
N GLU A 558 -32.63 13.00 25.27
CA GLU A 558 -33.60 13.58 24.37
C GLU A 558 -33.02 13.90 22.98
N TRP A 559 -31.76 13.57 22.75
CA TRP A 559 -31.09 13.86 21.47
C TRP A 559 -31.71 13.09 20.31
N ASP A 560 -32.34 13.80 19.40
CA ASP A 560 -33.04 13.27 18.22
C ASP A 560 -32.24 13.39 16.90
N SER A 561 -30.95 13.78 17.00
CA SER A 561 -30.10 14.05 15.84
C SER A 561 -30.63 15.16 14.92
N SER A 562 -31.39 16.12 15.45
CA SER A 562 -31.86 17.28 14.71
C SER A 562 -30.84 18.43 14.75
N GLY A 563 -30.95 19.35 13.79
CA GLY A 563 -30.15 20.57 13.71
C GLY A 563 -29.71 20.85 12.28
N SER A 564 -30.30 21.90 11.69
CA SER A 564 -29.96 22.36 10.34
C SER A 564 -29.29 23.72 10.44
N PRO A 565 -27.94 23.79 10.36
CA PRO A 565 -27.19 25.01 10.55
C PRO A 565 -27.28 25.92 9.32
N VAL A 566 -27.18 27.23 9.57
CA VAL A 566 -26.86 28.22 8.55
C VAL A 566 -25.48 28.78 8.87
N PHE A 567 -24.54 28.58 7.98
CA PHE A 567 -23.17 29.01 8.19
C PHE A 567 -22.93 30.42 7.73
N GLY A 568 -22.29 31.19 8.58
CA GLY A 568 -21.86 32.55 8.31
C GLY A 568 -20.61 32.64 7.43
N GLU A 569 -20.04 33.84 7.39
CA GLU A 569 -18.75 34.04 6.71
C GLU A 569 -17.63 33.20 7.31
N ARG A 570 -16.55 33.04 6.55
CA ARG A 570 -15.35 32.35 7.02
C ARG A 570 -14.81 33.03 8.30
N PHE A 571 -14.71 32.24 9.36
CA PHE A 571 -14.15 32.70 10.64
C PHE A 571 -12.63 32.45 10.71
N VAL A 572 -12.15 31.33 10.20
CA VAL A 572 -10.75 30.91 10.27
C VAL A 572 -10.29 30.31 8.95
N LYS A 573 -9.03 30.56 8.61
CA LYS A 573 -8.29 29.90 7.56
C LYS A 573 -7.02 29.30 8.15
N PHE A 574 -6.81 28.03 7.89
CA PHE A 574 -5.53 27.35 8.08
C PHE A 574 -4.91 27.09 6.72
N ASP A 575 -3.62 27.41 6.55
CA ASP A 575 -2.86 27.15 5.34
C ASP A 575 -1.55 26.48 5.76
N SER A 576 -1.43 25.20 5.43
CA SER A 576 -0.25 24.39 5.72
C SER A 576 0.41 23.97 4.42
N THR A 577 1.69 24.26 4.30
CA THR A 577 2.51 23.81 3.17
C THR A 577 3.72 23.07 3.70
N ARG A 578 4.02 21.90 3.13
CA ARG A 578 5.23 21.11 3.42
C ARG A 578 5.91 20.78 2.13
N ARG A 579 7.23 20.95 2.09
CA ARG A 579 8.08 20.60 0.95
C ARG A 579 9.30 19.81 1.42
N GLN A 580 9.59 18.75 0.71
CA GLN A 580 10.80 17.97 0.92
C GLN A 580 11.49 17.77 -0.41
N THR A 581 12.80 18.05 -0.45
CA THR A 581 13.68 17.75 -1.59
C THR A 581 14.80 16.87 -1.08
N SER A 582 15.02 15.74 -1.73
CA SER A 582 15.94 14.73 -1.23
C SER A 582 16.83 14.16 -2.32
N ALA A 583 18.01 13.67 -1.90
CA ALA A 583 18.82 12.72 -2.65
C ALA A 583 19.02 11.46 -1.79
N TYR A 584 18.91 10.29 -2.38
CA TYR A 584 19.06 9.03 -1.67
C TYR A 584 19.91 8.03 -2.46
N GLY A 585 20.46 7.07 -1.77
CA GLY A 585 21.15 5.98 -2.41
C GLY A 585 21.37 4.81 -1.47
N ALA A 586 21.42 3.62 -2.05
CA ALA A 586 21.74 2.39 -1.33
C ALA A 586 22.53 1.44 -2.23
N GLY A 587 23.50 0.72 -1.62
CA GLY A 587 24.24 -0.35 -2.25
C GLY A 587 24.01 -1.67 -1.53
N ARG A 588 23.78 -2.74 -2.28
CA ARG A 588 23.74 -4.12 -1.80
C ARG A 588 25.03 -4.81 -2.22
N PHE A 589 25.92 -5.03 -1.26
CA PHE A 589 27.25 -5.62 -1.45
C PHE A 589 27.21 -7.12 -1.15
N SER A 590 27.51 -7.94 -2.13
CA SER A 590 27.69 -9.38 -1.97
C SER A 590 29.06 -9.68 -1.36
N LEU A 591 29.12 -9.81 -0.01
CA LEU A 591 30.38 -10.09 0.70
C LEU A 591 30.81 -11.56 0.50
N SER A 592 29.84 -12.45 0.41
CA SER A 592 29.97 -13.85 -0.01
C SER A 592 28.74 -14.24 -0.80
N ASP A 593 28.62 -15.49 -1.21
CA ASP A 593 27.41 -15.99 -1.90
C ASP A 593 26.20 -15.93 -0.95
N ASP A 594 26.44 -16.12 0.34
CA ASP A 594 25.38 -16.18 1.34
C ASP A 594 25.20 -14.86 2.11
N VAL A 595 26.22 -13.99 2.20
CA VAL A 595 26.17 -12.76 3.00
C VAL A 595 26.07 -11.54 2.11
N LYS A 596 25.00 -10.77 2.31
CA LYS A 596 24.76 -9.49 1.63
C LYS A 596 24.72 -8.37 2.68
N LEU A 597 25.45 -7.31 2.44
CA LEU A 597 25.42 -6.08 3.24
C LEU A 597 24.71 -4.99 2.44
N ILE A 598 23.71 -4.37 3.02
CA ILE A 598 23.02 -3.22 2.43
C ILE A 598 23.35 -1.99 3.26
N VAL A 599 23.89 -0.96 2.62
CA VAL A 599 24.11 0.35 3.24
C VAL A 599 23.58 1.45 2.36
N GLY A 600 23.03 2.46 2.98
CA GLY A 600 22.42 3.57 2.26
C GLY A 600 22.09 4.74 3.17
N GLY A 601 21.55 5.78 2.58
CA GLY A 601 21.08 6.95 3.31
C GLY A 601 20.33 7.90 2.41
N LYS A 602 19.58 8.79 3.06
CA LYS A 602 18.85 9.88 2.42
C LYS A 602 19.30 11.21 3.01
N LEU A 603 19.65 12.13 2.15
CA LEU A 603 19.95 13.52 2.48
C LEU A 603 18.79 14.38 2.02
N PHE A 604 18.16 15.15 2.91
CA PHE A 604 17.00 15.94 2.54
C PHE A 604 17.00 17.33 3.17
N ASN A 605 16.29 18.24 2.51
CA ASN A 605 15.84 19.51 3.05
C ASN A 605 14.32 19.44 3.25
N TYR A 606 13.86 20.00 4.35
CA TYR A 606 12.46 20.05 4.69
C TYR A 606 12.04 21.48 5.05
N ASP A 607 10.93 21.93 4.49
CA ASP A 607 10.31 23.21 4.78
C ASP A 607 8.83 22.99 5.11
N SER A 608 8.37 23.59 6.19
CA SER A 608 6.96 23.61 6.56
C SER A 608 6.57 25.02 6.96
N ASP A 609 5.50 25.51 6.37
CA ASP A 609 4.82 26.74 6.78
C ASP A 609 3.42 26.38 7.25
N TYR A 610 3.06 26.85 8.44
CA TYR A 610 1.71 26.76 8.97
C TYR A 610 1.21 28.17 9.30
N ILE A 611 0.11 28.57 8.69
CA ILE A 611 -0.46 29.90 8.83
C ILE A 611 -1.90 29.75 9.34
N THR A 612 -2.22 30.46 10.42
CA THR A 612 -3.58 30.61 10.93
C THR A 612 -4.01 32.06 10.76
N ASP A 613 -5.10 32.29 10.05
CA ASP A 613 -5.75 33.59 9.88
C ASP A 613 -7.17 33.52 10.42
N THR A 614 -7.57 34.48 11.24
CA THR A 614 -8.95 34.63 11.65
C THR A 614 -9.52 36.00 11.21
N THR A 615 -10.83 36.08 11.06
CA THR A 615 -11.50 37.36 10.77
C THR A 615 -11.43 38.34 11.94
N ALA A 616 -11.10 37.87 13.14
CA ALA A 616 -10.84 38.72 14.32
C ALA A 616 -9.46 39.40 14.28
N GLY A 617 -8.68 39.22 13.20
CA GLY A 617 -7.37 39.84 13.03
C GLY A 617 -6.20 39.06 13.63
N TYR A 618 -6.44 37.84 14.15
CA TYR A 618 -5.36 36.99 14.58
C TYR A 618 -4.65 36.41 13.36
N HIS A 619 -3.34 36.58 13.31
CA HIS A 619 -2.45 36.00 12.30
C HIS A 619 -1.25 35.36 12.98
N GLU A 620 -1.08 34.08 12.77
CA GLU A 620 0.09 33.34 13.25
C GLU A 620 0.76 32.59 12.07
N LYS A 621 2.08 32.74 11.99
CA LYS A 621 2.90 31.95 11.07
C LYS A 621 3.91 31.12 11.87
N SER A 622 3.90 29.82 11.67
CA SER A 622 4.79 28.86 12.32
C SER A 622 5.64 28.12 11.25
N PRO A 623 6.77 28.73 10.84
CA PRO A 623 7.67 28.08 9.90
C PRO A 623 8.58 27.07 10.61
N ALA A 624 8.84 25.94 9.97
CA ALA A 624 9.91 25.01 10.35
C ALA A 624 10.76 24.72 9.12
N SER A 625 12.08 24.75 9.26
CA SER A 625 13.00 24.53 8.15
C SER A 625 14.21 23.74 8.61
N GLU A 626 14.42 22.59 7.99
CA GLU A 626 15.55 21.71 8.26
C GLU A 626 16.39 21.55 7.00
N ARG A 627 17.72 21.61 7.17
CA ARG A 627 18.65 21.59 6.04
C ARG A 627 19.67 20.48 6.19
N ARG A 628 19.89 19.76 5.09
CA ARG A 628 20.92 18.72 4.99
C ARG A 628 20.80 17.65 6.08
N VAL A 629 19.58 17.25 6.38
CA VAL A 629 19.31 16.14 7.32
C VAL A 629 19.71 14.84 6.65
N PHE A 630 20.53 14.05 7.33
CA PHE A 630 20.95 12.74 6.82
C PHE A 630 20.37 11.61 7.68
N THR A 631 19.65 10.69 7.03
CA THR A 631 19.08 9.49 7.64
C THR A 631 19.78 8.24 7.12
N PRO A 632 20.75 7.68 7.86
CA PRO A 632 21.45 6.45 7.49
C PRO A 632 20.58 5.21 7.65
N TYR A 633 20.91 4.20 6.85
CA TYR A 633 20.35 2.86 6.87
C TYR A 633 21.46 1.82 6.72
N ALA A 634 21.37 0.72 7.46
CA ALA A 634 22.21 -0.45 7.27
C ALA A 634 21.42 -1.73 7.49
N GLY A 635 21.69 -2.75 6.68
CA GLY A 635 21.07 -4.07 6.78
C GLY A 635 22.07 -5.16 6.42
N VAL A 636 21.99 -6.29 7.09
CA VAL A 636 22.74 -7.50 6.73
C VAL A 636 21.72 -8.62 6.49
N VAL A 637 21.99 -9.39 5.44
CA VAL A 637 21.17 -10.55 5.04
C VAL A 637 22.13 -11.73 4.94
N TYR A 638 21.81 -12.80 5.64
CA TYR A 638 22.58 -14.06 5.62
C TYR A 638 21.68 -15.22 5.21
N ASN A 639 21.95 -15.78 4.05
CA ASN A 639 21.27 -16.97 3.53
C ASN A 639 21.83 -18.21 4.26
N LEU A 640 21.13 -18.64 5.33
CA LEU A 640 21.50 -19.82 6.10
C LEU A 640 21.34 -21.11 5.29
N SER A 641 20.36 -21.11 4.37
CA SER A 641 20.10 -22.16 3.39
C SER A 641 19.30 -21.58 2.22
N PRO A 642 19.05 -22.36 1.14
CA PRO A 642 18.17 -21.92 0.06
C PRO A 642 16.76 -21.52 0.51
N GLN A 643 16.28 -22.04 1.65
CA GLN A 643 14.97 -21.74 2.21
C GLN A 643 14.98 -20.68 3.32
N HIS A 644 16.07 -20.52 4.06
CA HIS A 644 16.12 -19.71 5.28
C HIS A 644 17.11 -18.55 5.16
N THR A 645 16.67 -17.36 5.53
CA THR A 645 17.47 -16.15 5.51
C THR A 645 17.36 -15.45 6.86
N LEU A 646 18.49 -15.22 7.52
CA LEU A 646 18.59 -14.36 8.69
C LEU A 646 18.84 -12.92 8.25
N TYR A 647 18.35 -11.96 9.01
CA TYR A 647 18.65 -10.56 8.76
C TYR A 647 18.78 -9.76 10.03
N GLY A 648 19.49 -8.63 9.93
CA GLY A 648 19.50 -7.57 10.90
C GLY A 648 19.49 -6.22 10.21
N SER A 649 18.82 -5.22 10.78
CA SER A 649 18.80 -3.87 10.23
C SER A 649 18.84 -2.78 11.29
N PHE A 650 19.36 -1.64 10.86
CA PHE A 650 19.38 -0.37 11.56
C PHE A 650 18.82 0.72 10.65
N ALA A 651 17.89 1.51 11.17
CA ALA A 651 17.34 2.66 10.47
C ALA A 651 17.12 3.82 11.45
N THR A 652 17.28 5.04 10.98
CA THR A 652 17.08 6.25 11.78
C THR A 652 15.73 6.89 11.51
N ILE A 653 15.29 7.70 12.46
CA ILE A 653 14.05 8.46 12.46
C ILE A 653 14.42 9.92 12.62
N TYR A 654 13.76 10.76 11.85
CA TYR A 654 13.82 12.21 11.96
C TYR A 654 12.46 12.79 11.62
N ASN A 655 11.84 13.48 12.59
CA ASN A 655 10.51 14.07 12.38
C ASN A 655 10.51 15.51 12.90
N PRO A 656 10.52 16.52 12.00
CA PRO A 656 10.38 17.92 12.39
C PRO A 656 9.08 18.15 13.14
N GLN A 657 9.11 19.02 14.14
CA GLN A 657 7.91 19.35 14.92
C GLN A 657 7.74 20.87 15.06
N THR A 658 6.49 21.29 15.24
CA THR A 658 6.12 22.70 15.39
C THR A 658 5.69 23.04 16.83
N ALA A 659 5.81 22.11 17.77
CA ALA A 659 5.56 22.33 19.18
C ALA A 659 6.56 23.34 19.74
N ARG A 660 6.10 24.22 20.64
CA ARG A 660 6.91 25.29 21.26
C ARG A 660 6.99 25.14 22.76
N ASP A 661 8.15 25.48 23.29
CA ASP A 661 8.38 25.50 24.74
C ASP A 661 7.76 26.73 25.42
N ARG A 662 7.90 26.79 26.72
CA ARG A 662 7.46 27.91 27.57
C ARG A 662 8.12 29.26 27.29
N PHE A 663 9.18 29.30 26.49
CA PHE A 663 9.89 30.49 26.04
C PHE A 663 9.48 30.90 24.60
N GLY A 664 8.63 30.12 23.95
CA GLY A 664 8.18 30.32 22.58
C GLY A 664 9.11 29.76 21.49
N ALA A 665 10.20 29.07 21.89
CA ALA A 665 11.11 28.39 20.95
C ALA A 665 10.50 27.08 20.46
N PHE A 666 10.75 26.73 19.18
CA PHE A 666 10.40 25.41 18.67
C PHE A 666 11.22 24.32 19.39
N LEU A 667 10.58 23.21 19.68
CA LEU A 667 11.28 22.03 20.19
C LEU A 667 12.14 21.43 19.08
N ASP A 668 13.26 20.80 19.50
CA ASP A 668 14.12 20.05 18.59
C ASP A 668 13.32 18.96 17.88
N PRO A 669 13.66 18.62 16.61
CA PRO A 669 13.04 17.52 15.90
C PRO A 669 13.08 16.21 16.67
N GLN A 670 12.01 15.42 16.55
CA GLN A 670 12.00 14.07 17.09
C GLN A 670 13.03 13.23 16.35
N THR A 671 13.88 12.56 17.10
CA THR A 671 14.91 11.67 16.55
C THR A 671 14.77 10.28 17.15
N GLY A 672 15.33 9.30 16.47
CA GLY A 672 15.33 7.96 17.02
C GLY A 672 16.00 6.93 16.11
N ASN A 673 16.12 5.72 16.67
CA ASN A 673 16.74 4.59 16.02
C ASN A 673 15.87 3.35 16.13
N THR A 674 15.77 2.61 15.04
CA THR A 674 15.13 1.30 15.01
C THR A 674 16.17 0.22 14.74
N TYR A 675 16.15 -0.82 15.57
CA TYR A 675 16.92 -2.04 15.39
C TYR A 675 15.95 -3.18 15.18
N GLU A 676 16.18 -4.00 14.18
CA GLU A 676 15.35 -5.17 13.89
C GLU A 676 16.24 -6.36 13.54
N ALA A 677 15.88 -7.55 14.01
CA ALA A 677 16.52 -8.80 13.62
C ALA A 677 15.45 -9.88 13.43
N GLY A 678 15.67 -10.76 12.45
CA GLY A 678 14.67 -11.78 12.16
C GLY A 678 15.15 -12.89 11.24
N ILE A 679 14.24 -13.83 11.02
CA ILE A 679 14.38 -14.91 10.05
C ILE A 679 13.19 -14.88 9.08
N LYS A 680 13.48 -15.06 7.81
CA LYS A 680 12.47 -15.25 6.75
C LYS A 680 12.73 -16.56 6.03
N SER A 681 11.64 -17.25 5.71
CA SER A 681 11.77 -18.55 5.06
C SER A 681 10.73 -18.76 3.99
N ASP A 682 11.16 -19.40 2.91
CA ASP A 682 10.33 -19.80 1.78
C ASP A 682 10.22 -21.32 1.75
N PHE A 683 9.01 -21.84 1.89
CA PHE A 683 8.71 -23.27 1.85
C PHE A 683 7.90 -23.62 0.61
N LEU A 684 7.89 -24.90 0.27
CA LEU A 684 7.09 -25.45 -0.83
C LEU A 684 7.34 -24.71 -2.16
N ASN A 685 8.62 -24.45 -2.48
CA ASN A 685 9.06 -23.69 -3.68
C ASN A 685 8.46 -22.27 -3.76
N GLY A 686 8.46 -21.55 -2.64
CA GLY A 686 7.98 -20.16 -2.53
C GLY A 686 6.45 -20.02 -2.46
N ARG A 687 5.72 -21.14 -2.35
CA ARG A 687 4.26 -21.09 -2.14
C ARG A 687 3.88 -20.66 -0.73
N VAL A 688 4.74 -20.84 0.25
CA VAL A 688 4.54 -20.44 1.64
C VAL A 688 5.72 -19.60 2.10
N ASN A 689 5.45 -18.37 2.50
CA ASN A 689 6.43 -17.48 3.10
C ASN A 689 6.17 -17.36 4.59
N THR A 690 7.24 -17.38 5.39
CA THR A 690 7.17 -17.15 6.82
C THR A 690 8.17 -16.08 7.24
N SER A 691 7.83 -15.32 8.27
CA SER A 691 8.75 -14.38 8.90
C SER A 691 8.56 -14.34 10.41
N ALA A 692 9.67 -14.20 11.12
CA ALA A 692 9.69 -13.92 12.55
C ALA A 692 10.74 -12.87 12.82
N SER A 693 10.36 -11.80 13.53
CA SER A 693 11.29 -10.72 13.87
C SER A 693 11.06 -10.20 15.28
N VAL A 694 12.14 -9.63 15.85
CA VAL A 694 12.15 -8.83 17.07
C VAL A 694 12.66 -7.45 16.74
N TYR A 695 12.12 -6.43 17.40
CA TYR A 695 12.52 -5.05 17.16
C TYR A 695 12.60 -4.23 18.45
N LEU A 696 13.44 -3.17 18.39
CA LEU A 696 13.59 -2.14 19.40
C LEU A 696 13.61 -0.78 18.71
N ILE A 697 12.71 0.11 19.10
CA ILE A 697 12.65 1.52 18.68
C ILE A 697 13.03 2.34 19.89
N ARG A 698 13.97 3.28 19.72
CA ARG A 698 14.30 4.32 20.70
C ARG A 698 13.98 5.66 20.09
N GLN A 699 13.32 6.53 20.84
CA GLN A 699 12.90 7.85 20.36
C GLN A 699 13.14 8.89 21.42
N ASP A 700 13.65 10.02 21.00
CA ASP A 700 13.94 11.19 21.81
C ASP A 700 13.23 12.43 21.25
N ASN A 701 13.13 13.48 22.08
CA ASN A 701 12.49 14.75 21.74
C ASN A 701 10.99 14.65 21.43
N ILE A 702 10.27 13.72 22.03
CA ILE A 702 8.82 13.63 21.85
C ILE A 702 8.16 14.80 22.59
N ALA A 703 7.35 15.61 21.89
CA ALA A 703 6.61 16.70 22.50
C ALA A 703 5.52 16.17 23.45
N THR A 704 5.41 16.77 24.61
CA THR A 704 4.33 16.57 25.58
C THR A 704 3.99 17.92 26.23
N ASP A 705 2.77 18.04 26.75
CA ASP A 705 2.34 19.26 27.41
C ASP A 705 3.24 19.60 28.60
N ASP A 706 3.61 20.86 28.70
CA ASP A 706 4.30 21.45 29.86
C ASP A 706 3.25 22.08 30.79
N ALA A 707 2.62 21.23 31.61
CA ALA A 707 1.46 21.58 32.39
C ALA A 707 1.68 22.86 33.24
N GLY A 708 0.74 23.78 33.17
CA GLY A 708 0.78 25.07 33.89
C GLY A 708 1.63 26.15 33.20
N HIS A 709 2.23 25.89 32.04
CA HIS A 709 2.97 26.87 31.26
C HIS A 709 2.32 27.08 29.90
N PHE A 710 2.35 28.33 29.44
CA PHE A 710 1.77 28.76 28.18
C PHE A 710 2.86 29.30 27.27
N ILE A 711 2.65 29.19 25.97
CA ILE A 711 3.51 29.84 24.97
C ILE A 711 3.37 31.34 25.10
N PRO A 712 4.45 32.13 25.22
CA PRO A 712 4.40 33.56 25.42
C PRO A 712 3.52 34.29 24.42
N GLY A 713 2.61 35.14 24.91
CA GLY A 713 1.66 35.90 24.08
C GLY A 713 0.47 35.11 23.57
N THR A 714 0.28 33.89 24.04
CA THR A 714 -0.83 33.01 23.63
C THR A 714 -1.49 32.34 24.85
N GLU A 715 -2.70 31.75 24.64
CA GLU A 715 -3.38 30.88 25.61
C GLU A 715 -3.06 29.40 25.38
N ASN A 716 -2.17 29.07 24.44
CA ASN A 716 -1.81 27.70 24.12
C ASN A 716 -0.82 27.16 25.15
N THR A 717 -1.07 25.95 25.66
CA THR A 717 -0.15 25.25 26.55
C THR A 717 1.20 25.06 25.88
N ALA A 718 2.28 25.39 26.58
CA ALA A 718 3.63 25.12 26.12
C ALA A 718 3.91 23.61 26.11
N SER A 719 4.88 23.20 25.32
CA SER A 719 5.33 21.81 25.26
C SER A 719 6.74 21.66 25.83
N ARG A 720 7.06 20.47 26.29
CA ARG A 720 8.41 20.04 26.66
C ARG A 720 8.77 18.74 25.98
N THR A 721 10.03 18.43 25.85
CA THR A 721 10.48 17.16 25.26
C THR A 721 10.53 16.03 26.29
N ILE A 722 10.09 14.84 25.89
CA ILE A 722 10.35 13.58 26.58
C ILE A 722 11.52 12.89 25.87
N GLN A 723 12.47 12.41 26.67
CA GLN A 723 13.63 11.65 26.22
C GLN A 723 13.47 10.17 26.54
N GLY A 724 14.15 9.30 25.76
CA GLY A 724 14.34 7.90 26.10
C GLY A 724 13.09 7.01 25.97
N ALA A 725 12.10 7.41 25.20
CA ALA A 725 10.96 6.55 24.92
C ALA A 725 11.41 5.28 24.17
N LYS A 726 10.83 4.12 24.54
CA LYS A 726 11.21 2.82 23.99
C LYS A 726 9.98 2.02 23.59
N THR A 727 10.02 1.47 22.39
CA THR A 727 9.05 0.47 21.93
C THR A 727 9.78 -0.79 21.51
N HIS A 728 9.36 -1.94 21.99
CA HIS A 728 9.89 -3.25 21.62
C HIS A 728 8.77 -4.22 21.31
N GLY A 729 9.06 -5.20 20.47
CA GLY A 729 8.05 -6.15 20.08
C GLY A 729 8.53 -7.32 19.24
N ILE A 730 7.54 -8.12 18.84
CA ILE A 730 7.71 -9.33 18.03
C ILE A 730 6.66 -9.32 16.93
N ASP A 731 7.09 -9.62 15.71
CA ASP A 731 6.21 -9.83 14.56
C ASP A 731 6.41 -11.26 14.03
N LEU A 732 5.32 -12.03 13.94
CA LEU A 732 5.28 -13.37 13.35
C LEU A 732 4.26 -13.38 12.23
N GLU A 733 4.60 -13.96 11.08
CA GLU A 733 3.73 -14.00 9.91
C GLU A 733 3.97 -15.27 9.08
N VAL A 734 2.88 -15.86 8.57
CA VAL A 734 2.85 -16.99 7.63
C VAL A 734 1.80 -16.68 6.56
N ASN A 735 2.19 -16.73 5.29
CA ASN A 735 1.27 -16.55 4.16
C ASN A 735 1.54 -17.59 3.08
N GLY A 736 0.50 -18.06 2.42
CA GLY A 736 0.64 -18.84 1.20
C GLY A 736 -0.27 -20.04 1.07
N ALA A 737 0.00 -20.84 0.06
CA ALA A 737 -0.72 -22.06 -0.30
C ALA A 737 -0.03 -23.30 0.31
N ILE A 738 -0.60 -23.83 1.39
CA ILE A 738 -0.13 -25.07 2.04
C ILE A 738 -0.26 -26.26 1.07
N THR A 739 -1.37 -26.31 0.34
CA THR A 739 -1.61 -27.20 -0.80
C THR A 739 -2.16 -26.38 -1.97
N PRO A 740 -2.28 -26.92 -3.19
CA PRO A 740 -2.92 -26.23 -4.32
C PRO A 740 -4.38 -25.80 -4.04
N HIS A 741 -5.00 -26.40 -3.01
CA HIS A 741 -6.39 -26.15 -2.63
C HIS A 741 -6.54 -25.37 -1.32
N TRP A 742 -5.47 -25.18 -0.54
CA TRP A 742 -5.55 -24.61 0.80
C TRP A 742 -4.61 -23.43 0.94
N ASN A 743 -5.19 -22.23 1.02
CA ASN A 743 -4.49 -20.99 1.34
C ASN A 743 -4.61 -20.65 2.84
N LEU A 744 -3.54 -20.09 3.38
CA LEU A 744 -3.44 -19.64 4.78
C LEU A 744 -2.74 -18.28 4.84
N SER A 745 -3.28 -17.40 5.69
CA SER A 745 -2.60 -16.19 6.18
C SER A 745 -2.76 -16.15 7.69
N ALA A 746 -1.66 -16.17 8.43
CA ALA A 746 -1.67 -16.10 9.88
C ALA A 746 -0.60 -15.14 10.40
N SER A 747 -0.90 -14.39 11.44
CA SER A 747 0.06 -13.52 12.10
C SER A 747 -0.22 -13.35 13.59
N TYR A 748 0.86 -13.08 14.32
CA TYR A 748 0.82 -12.62 15.69
C TYR A 748 1.82 -11.47 15.88
N ASN A 749 1.37 -10.40 16.52
CA ASN A 749 2.17 -9.20 16.75
C ASN A 749 2.06 -8.79 18.21
N PHE A 750 3.19 -8.47 18.81
CA PHE A 750 3.29 -7.90 20.15
C PHE A 750 4.08 -6.60 20.08
N SER A 751 3.58 -5.53 20.74
CA SER A 751 4.24 -4.23 20.82
C SER A 751 4.03 -3.61 22.20
N ALA A 752 5.09 -3.15 22.84
CA ALA A 752 5.03 -2.48 24.13
C ALA A 752 5.83 -1.18 24.10
N SER A 753 5.14 -0.06 24.36
CA SER A 753 5.72 1.28 24.38
C SER A 753 5.74 1.85 25.79
N LYS A 754 6.86 2.48 26.17
CA LYS A 754 7.07 3.18 27.44
C LYS A 754 7.79 4.50 27.16
N ASP A 755 7.51 5.51 27.95
CA ASP A 755 8.30 6.75 28.01
C ASP A 755 9.62 6.56 28.77
N GLY A 756 10.37 7.66 28.94
CA GLY A 756 11.66 7.67 29.65
C GLY A 756 11.53 7.31 31.13
N ASP A 757 10.39 7.58 31.74
CA ASP A 757 10.07 7.29 33.16
C ASP A 757 9.54 5.86 33.36
N GLY A 758 9.45 5.09 32.27
CA GLY A 758 8.97 3.71 32.30
C GLY A 758 7.44 3.56 32.33
N GLN A 759 6.70 4.67 32.19
CA GLN A 759 5.25 4.65 32.11
C GLN A 759 4.80 4.14 30.76
N ARG A 760 3.68 3.41 30.74
CA ARG A 760 3.10 2.90 29.51
C ARG A 760 2.45 4.02 28.70
N ILE A 761 2.88 4.17 27.46
CA ILE A 761 2.26 5.07 26.47
C ILE A 761 1.51 4.26 25.41
N ASN A 762 0.76 4.92 24.53
CA ASN A 762 -0.01 4.31 23.43
C ASN A 762 -1.04 3.29 23.90
N THR A 763 -1.71 3.59 25.02
CA THR A 763 -2.63 2.67 25.70
C THR A 763 -3.95 2.45 24.96
N THR A 764 -4.28 3.31 24.00
CA THR A 764 -5.45 3.22 23.11
C THR A 764 -5.23 2.27 21.93
N PHE A 765 -4.01 1.71 21.77
CA PHE A 765 -3.71 0.69 20.78
C PHE A 765 -3.52 -0.69 21.43
N PRO A 766 -3.95 -1.78 20.76
CA PRO A 766 -3.75 -3.13 21.29
C PRO A 766 -2.27 -3.50 21.32
N ARG A 767 -1.80 -4.06 22.44
CA ARG A 767 -0.41 -4.55 22.56
C ARG A 767 -0.17 -5.86 21.83
N GLN A 768 -1.22 -6.66 21.70
CA GLN A 768 -1.17 -7.97 21.06
C GLN A 768 -2.29 -8.04 20.03
N MET A 769 -1.95 -8.54 18.87
CA MET A 769 -2.89 -8.76 17.78
C MET A 769 -2.63 -10.12 17.16
N ALA A 770 -3.68 -10.86 16.86
CA ALA A 770 -3.61 -12.06 16.05
C ALA A 770 -4.58 -11.95 14.88
N ARG A 771 -4.12 -12.35 13.71
CA ARG A 771 -4.91 -12.41 12.48
C ARG A 771 -4.78 -13.80 11.90
N LEU A 772 -5.88 -14.39 11.52
CA LEU A 772 -5.93 -15.66 10.81
C LEU A 772 -6.99 -15.58 9.74
N TRP A 773 -6.63 -15.98 8.53
CA TRP A 773 -7.58 -16.20 7.44
C TRP A 773 -7.16 -17.43 6.66
N THR A 774 -8.09 -18.28 6.28
CA THR A 774 -7.82 -19.49 5.51
C THR A 774 -8.94 -19.77 4.53
N THR A 775 -8.61 -20.32 3.37
CA THR A 775 -9.58 -20.78 2.37
C THR A 775 -9.22 -22.17 1.89
N TYR A 776 -10.24 -22.97 1.65
CA TYR A 776 -10.11 -24.32 1.11
C TYR A 776 -11.03 -24.52 -0.10
N ARG A 777 -10.44 -24.86 -1.25
CA ARG A 777 -11.17 -25.23 -2.46
C ARG A 777 -11.52 -26.70 -2.40
N MET A 778 -12.80 -27.01 -2.46
CA MET A 778 -13.29 -28.38 -2.44
C MET A 778 -12.98 -29.12 -3.74
N SER A 779 -12.83 -30.44 -3.65
CA SER A 779 -12.67 -31.38 -4.76
C SER A 779 -13.94 -32.22 -4.96
N ASP A 780 -13.91 -33.06 -5.97
CA ASP A 780 -14.92 -34.10 -6.27
C ASP A 780 -16.35 -33.55 -6.41
N ALA A 781 -17.29 -34.05 -5.65
CA ALA A 781 -18.71 -33.69 -5.75
C ALA A 781 -19.04 -32.23 -5.45
N LEU A 782 -18.15 -31.52 -4.73
CA LEU A 782 -18.27 -30.11 -4.39
C LEU A 782 -17.28 -29.25 -5.20
N ARG A 783 -16.80 -29.74 -6.32
CA ARG A 783 -15.90 -29.00 -7.22
C ARG A 783 -16.50 -27.63 -7.56
N GLY A 784 -15.69 -26.60 -7.48
CA GLY A 784 -16.10 -25.19 -7.65
C GLY A 784 -16.44 -24.47 -6.36
N LEU A 785 -16.70 -25.17 -5.25
CA LEU A 785 -16.93 -24.56 -3.95
C LEU A 785 -15.61 -24.25 -3.25
N THR A 786 -15.40 -23.00 -2.85
CA THR A 786 -14.34 -22.56 -1.95
C THR A 786 -14.97 -22.07 -0.67
N VAL A 787 -14.56 -22.60 0.47
CA VAL A 787 -14.98 -22.12 1.79
C VAL A 787 -13.81 -21.49 2.50
N GLY A 788 -14.09 -20.47 3.32
CA GLY A 788 -13.05 -19.78 4.05
C GLY A 788 -13.55 -19.18 5.34
N GLY A 789 -12.62 -18.80 6.18
CA GLY A 789 -12.94 -18.11 7.42
C GLY A 789 -11.68 -17.68 8.16
N GLY A 790 -11.89 -16.83 9.16
CA GLY A 790 -10.78 -16.31 9.92
C GLY A 790 -11.19 -15.65 11.22
N VAL A 791 -10.18 -15.23 11.96
CA VAL A 791 -10.35 -14.52 13.23
C VAL A 791 -9.37 -13.34 13.31
N ASN A 792 -9.89 -12.20 13.78
CA ASN A 792 -9.09 -11.04 14.16
C ASN A 792 -9.25 -10.83 15.66
N TRP A 793 -8.18 -11.10 16.39
CA TRP A 793 -8.14 -10.91 17.83
C TRP A 793 -7.26 -9.72 18.20
N ASN A 794 -7.73 -8.89 19.15
CA ASN A 794 -7.01 -7.76 19.74
C ASN A 794 -7.03 -7.86 21.26
N SER A 795 -5.89 -7.58 21.90
CA SER A 795 -5.83 -7.42 23.35
C SER A 795 -6.60 -6.18 23.80
N GLY A 796 -6.90 -6.10 25.12
CA GLY A 796 -7.58 -4.94 25.68
C GLY A 796 -6.78 -3.64 25.53
N ILE A 797 -7.55 -2.54 25.41
CA ILE A 797 -7.05 -1.17 25.35
C ILE A 797 -7.72 -0.35 26.46
N TYR A 798 -7.10 0.77 26.83
CA TYR A 798 -7.69 1.70 27.77
C TYR A 798 -7.20 3.13 27.49
N TYR A 799 -8.02 4.10 27.92
CA TYR A 799 -7.69 5.51 27.95
C TYR A 799 -7.90 6.05 29.37
N SER A 800 -6.84 6.55 29.99
CA SER A 800 -6.88 7.17 31.33
C SER A 800 -6.52 8.65 31.20
N THR A 801 -7.31 9.51 31.83
CA THR A 801 -7.15 10.95 31.81
C THR A 801 -7.72 11.57 33.08
N GLU A 802 -7.40 12.82 33.32
CA GLU A 802 -8.18 13.70 34.19
C GLU A 802 -9.14 14.50 33.30
N ILE A 803 -10.44 14.44 33.61
CA ILE A 803 -11.43 15.25 32.90
C ILE A 803 -11.28 16.70 33.43
N TRP A 804 -10.57 17.54 32.72
CA TRP A 804 -10.13 18.86 33.17
C TRP A 804 -11.30 19.80 33.57
N GLN A 805 -12.49 19.62 32.91
CA GLN A 805 -13.69 20.41 33.20
C GLN A 805 -14.24 20.20 34.64
N ILE A 806 -13.96 19.06 35.24
CA ILE A 806 -14.47 18.68 36.55
C ILE A 806 -13.35 18.23 37.52
N GLY A 807 -12.07 18.25 37.08
CA GLY A 807 -10.92 17.86 37.89
C GLY A 807 -10.98 16.41 38.42
N ARG A 808 -11.54 15.48 37.65
CA ARG A 808 -11.71 14.08 38.07
C ARG A 808 -10.93 13.10 37.21
N PRO A 809 -10.23 12.15 37.81
CA PRO A 809 -9.63 11.04 37.05
C PRO A 809 -10.72 10.11 36.47
N ALA A 810 -10.52 9.70 35.25
CA ALA A 810 -11.42 8.80 34.53
C ALA A 810 -10.65 7.78 33.70
N THR A 811 -11.19 6.58 33.58
CA THR A 811 -10.59 5.53 32.75
C THR A 811 -11.65 4.77 31.97
N ALA A 812 -11.56 4.80 30.65
CA ALA A 812 -12.34 3.98 29.76
C ALA A 812 -11.55 2.72 29.36
N ARG A 813 -12.22 1.57 29.30
CA ARG A 813 -11.61 0.27 28.96
C ARG A 813 -12.41 -0.45 27.89
N GLN A 814 -11.70 -1.09 26.98
CA GLN A 814 -12.24 -2.10 26.09
C GLN A 814 -11.48 -3.40 26.37
N PRO A 815 -12.13 -4.43 26.91
CA PRO A 815 -11.54 -5.77 27.08
C PRO A 815 -11.10 -6.37 25.74
N ALA A 816 -10.23 -7.38 25.80
CA ALA A 816 -9.85 -8.15 24.63
C ALA A 816 -11.07 -8.71 23.89
N TYR A 817 -10.98 -8.79 22.57
CA TYR A 817 -12.08 -9.31 21.74
C TYR A 817 -11.56 -10.01 20.49
N ALA A 818 -12.39 -10.92 19.96
CA ALA A 818 -12.18 -11.61 18.69
C ALA A 818 -13.37 -11.37 17.77
N LEU A 819 -13.09 -11.15 16.48
CA LEU A 819 -14.07 -11.02 15.41
C LEU A 819 -13.86 -12.15 14.43
N PHE A 820 -14.89 -12.92 14.17
CA PHE A 820 -14.86 -14.04 13.24
C PHE A 820 -15.52 -13.65 11.92
N GLY A 821 -14.89 -14.06 10.83
CA GLY A 821 -15.40 -13.94 9.46
C GLY A 821 -15.54 -15.31 8.81
N LEU A 822 -16.52 -15.44 7.93
CA LEU A 822 -16.75 -16.64 7.11
C LEU A 822 -16.95 -16.22 5.65
N MET A 823 -16.56 -17.09 4.72
CA MET A 823 -16.74 -16.95 3.29
C MET A 823 -17.13 -18.28 2.66
N ALA A 824 -18.01 -18.22 1.66
CA ALA A 824 -18.25 -19.29 0.72
C ALA A 824 -18.32 -18.70 -0.69
N ARG A 825 -17.53 -19.24 -1.64
CA ARG A 825 -17.58 -18.88 -3.07
C ARG A 825 -17.85 -20.13 -3.89
N TYR A 826 -18.77 -20.03 -4.82
CA TYR A 826 -19.07 -21.08 -5.78
C TYR A 826 -18.82 -20.59 -7.21
N ASP A 827 -17.86 -21.21 -7.86
CA ASP A 827 -17.55 -20.99 -9.27
C ASP A 827 -18.54 -21.81 -10.09
N VAL A 828 -19.63 -21.15 -10.57
CA VAL A 828 -20.71 -21.81 -11.36
C VAL A 828 -20.15 -22.36 -12.66
N ASN A 829 -19.28 -21.60 -13.29
CA ASN A 829 -18.46 -21.96 -14.44
C ASN A 829 -17.21 -21.08 -14.49
N ASP A 830 -16.44 -21.14 -15.58
CA ASP A 830 -15.20 -20.36 -15.74
C ASP A 830 -15.45 -18.83 -15.78
N GLN A 831 -16.67 -18.41 -16.10
CA GLN A 831 -17.06 -17.00 -16.24
C GLN A 831 -17.78 -16.46 -15.01
N LEU A 832 -18.66 -17.25 -14.38
CA LEU A 832 -19.53 -16.77 -13.29
C LEU A 832 -19.14 -17.41 -11.96
N SER A 833 -18.88 -16.57 -10.97
CA SER A 833 -18.74 -16.97 -9.58
C SER A 833 -19.70 -16.18 -8.68
N ILE A 834 -20.19 -16.82 -7.63
CA ILE A 834 -21.05 -16.22 -6.60
C ILE A 834 -20.37 -16.41 -5.25
N ALA A 835 -20.29 -15.37 -4.43
CA ALA A 835 -19.67 -15.44 -3.13
C ALA A 835 -20.56 -14.82 -2.05
N MET A 836 -20.46 -15.35 -0.83
CA MET A 836 -21.08 -14.81 0.36
C MET A 836 -20.01 -14.60 1.43
N ASN A 837 -19.95 -13.41 1.98
CA ASN A 837 -19.06 -13.05 3.08
C ASN A 837 -19.88 -12.64 4.31
N VAL A 838 -19.51 -13.15 5.47
CA VAL A 838 -20.12 -12.82 6.78
C VAL A 838 -19.05 -12.32 7.72
N ASN A 839 -19.12 -11.06 8.13
CA ASN A 839 -18.20 -10.46 9.07
C ASN A 839 -18.84 -10.37 10.47
N ASN A 840 -17.99 -10.41 11.51
CA ASN A 840 -18.42 -10.39 12.93
C ASN A 840 -19.56 -11.39 13.18
N VAL A 841 -19.35 -12.64 12.82
CA VAL A 841 -20.35 -13.74 12.83
C VAL A 841 -21.12 -13.84 14.15
N PHE A 842 -20.42 -13.66 15.27
CA PHE A 842 -21.01 -13.73 16.61
C PHE A 842 -21.60 -12.41 17.12
N ASN A 843 -21.70 -11.39 16.25
CA ASN A 843 -22.27 -10.07 16.56
C ASN A 843 -21.65 -9.41 17.82
N ARG A 844 -20.33 -9.58 18.01
CA ARG A 844 -19.62 -9.00 19.16
C ARG A 844 -19.73 -7.48 19.15
N LYS A 845 -20.17 -6.86 20.26
CA LYS A 845 -20.13 -5.41 20.51
C LYS A 845 -18.78 -5.07 21.12
N TYR A 846 -18.08 -4.07 20.57
CA TYR A 846 -16.77 -3.64 21.03
C TYR A 846 -16.55 -2.18 20.66
N ILE A 847 -15.71 -1.48 21.45
CA ILE A 847 -15.21 -0.15 21.11
C ILE A 847 -14.00 -0.33 20.20
N ALA A 848 -14.12 0.12 18.95
CA ALA A 848 -13.10 -0.01 17.94
C ALA A 848 -11.99 1.04 18.09
N ALA A 849 -12.34 2.23 18.59
CA ALA A 849 -11.40 3.32 18.82
C ALA A 849 -11.82 4.17 20.03
N MET A 850 -10.84 4.73 20.72
CA MET A 850 -10.99 5.73 21.78
C MET A 850 -10.11 6.93 21.39
N SER A 851 -10.70 8.13 21.40
CA SER A 851 -9.97 9.39 21.18
C SER A 851 -9.73 10.08 22.51
N GLY A 852 -8.46 10.28 22.82
CA GLY A 852 -8.05 10.96 24.05
C GLY A 852 -8.41 12.43 24.05
N TRP A 853 -8.17 13.11 22.96
CA TRP A 853 -8.38 14.54 22.87
C TRP A 853 -9.86 14.97 23.04
N TRP A 854 -10.77 14.08 22.56
CA TRP A 854 -12.20 14.41 22.55
C TRP A 854 -13.03 13.62 23.54
N TYR A 855 -12.43 12.80 24.42
CA TYR A 855 -13.13 11.89 25.34
C TYR A 855 -14.24 11.08 24.68
N SER A 856 -14.01 10.64 23.44
CA SER A 856 -15.02 9.98 22.62
C SER A 856 -14.63 8.59 22.20
N GLY A 857 -15.62 7.73 21.96
CA GLY A 857 -15.45 6.36 21.51
C GLY A 857 -16.25 6.07 20.25
N MET A 858 -15.79 5.07 19.48
CA MET A 858 -16.48 4.54 18.31
C MET A 858 -16.73 3.05 18.47
N TYR A 859 -17.97 2.60 18.29
CA TYR A 859 -18.26 1.16 18.22
C TYR A 859 -17.88 0.59 16.87
N GLY A 860 -17.43 -0.68 16.86
CA GLY A 860 -17.22 -1.43 15.64
C GLY A 860 -18.51 -1.98 15.04
N ALA A 861 -18.49 -2.29 13.75
CA ALA A 861 -19.65 -2.80 13.01
C ALA A 861 -20.22 -4.10 13.62
N PRO A 862 -21.56 -4.26 13.66
CA PRO A 862 -22.20 -5.52 14.01
C PRO A 862 -21.96 -6.57 12.93
N ARG A 863 -22.55 -7.75 13.10
CA ARG A 863 -22.58 -8.77 12.04
C ARG A 863 -23.16 -8.18 10.77
N ASN A 864 -22.46 -8.40 9.69
CA ASN A 864 -22.93 -8.04 8.35
C ASN A 864 -22.72 -9.19 7.38
N VAL A 865 -23.56 -9.21 6.35
CA VAL A 865 -23.56 -10.21 5.29
C VAL A 865 -23.54 -9.49 3.96
N GLU A 866 -22.72 -9.97 3.05
CA GLU A 866 -22.67 -9.50 1.66
C GLU A 866 -22.70 -10.69 0.71
N LEU A 867 -23.51 -10.59 -0.31
CA LEU A 867 -23.61 -11.53 -1.43
C LEU A 867 -23.09 -10.82 -2.68
N SER A 868 -22.16 -11.43 -3.36
CA SER A 868 -21.55 -10.90 -4.60
C SER A 868 -21.60 -11.90 -5.73
N ALA A 869 -21.67 -11.39 -6.95
CA ALA A 869 -21.53 -12.15 -8.18
C ALA A 869 -20.51 -11.47 -9.09
N ARG A 870 -19.58 -12.23 -9.64
CA ARG A 870 -18.60 -11.78 -10.63
C ARG A 870 -18.77 -12.52 -11.93
N TYR A 871 -18.87 -11.79 -13.02
CA TYR A 871 -18.86 -12.32 -14.38
C TYR A 871 -17.61 -11.86 -15.13
N LYS A 872 -16.86 -12.81 -15.71
CA LYS A 872 -15.66 -12.59 -16.55
C LYS A 872 -16.02 -12.89 -18.00
N PHE A 873 -15.62 -12.00 -18.92
CA PHE A 873 -15.88 -12.12 -20.35
C PHE A 873 -14.74 -12.84 -21.06
#